data_44d340b1ad1adc7b98ee6bac13d0ad06
#
_entry.id   44d340b1ad1adc7b98ee6bac13d0ad06
#
_cell.length_a   1.000
_cell.length_b   1.000
_cell.length_c   1.000
_cell.angle_alpha   90.00
_cell.angle_beta   90.00
_cell.angle_gamma   90.00
#
_symmetry.space_group_name_H-M   'P 1'
#
loop_
_entity.id
_entity.type
_entity.pdbx_description
1 polymer ?
#
loop_
_entity_poly.entity_id
_entity_poly.type
_entity_poly.pdbx_seq_one_letter_code
_entity_poly.pdbx_strand_id
1 'polypeptide(L)'
;CERIFGPTKDWECHCGKYKKIRYKGKICDRCGVEVTRSKVRRERMGHIELATPVSHIWYFKGIPSRMGLILDITPRILEKVLYFGSYIVIDPGDTPLERCQTLTEREYRDMREKYENDFDAGMGAEAIKKLLQQIDCEKLSEELKAELATAGGQKKAKLVKRLEVVEAFRQSGNKPEWMIIDVLPVIPPDIRPMVQLDGGRFATSDLNDLYRRVINRNNRLKRLMQLNAPDIIVRNEKRMLQEAVDALIDNGRRGRAVTGANSRALKSLSDMLKGKQGRFRQNLLGKRVDYSGRSVIVVGPDLKIYQCGVPKEMAIELFRPFVMKKLVEDGVANNIKSAKKMVDKQRTEVWDALDVVIKEHPVLLNRAPTLHRLGIQAFEPILVEGRALRLHPLVCTAYNADFDGDQMAIHVPLSAEAQAEARILMLSANNLLRPQDGHPVTVPTQDMILGSYYLTYLRLGKAEKGAERVFVTDAGDTGLPVGEVVDADDFVAANKAAKANGGREAEYRPLHAYVTSAEAIMAYNSGAIGLHAPILVRVEKTVDGVPAHRLIRTTVGRIIFNEPIPQDLGYVDRSDPEHAFDHEISFQVGKKQLGDIIDRCIQKYGFTISAEVLDNIKALGFKYSTIGALTISIADMTVPDTKQTLIEATEKKVLDIEKQYRRGFITNDERYRLVVDEWEQTTKDVTGALQNCLDEYNPIYMMANSGARGSMNQIRQLAGMRGLMANTAGKTIEIPIKANFREGLSVLEYFISSRGARKGLADTALRTADSGYLTRRLVDVSQDVIIREEDCGTHEGIWASAVYEKGQEVQSFAVSISGRFPAEPITDPETGEVLFGCEHMLNAEDAAVLSARGIERVRIRSVLTCEARSGVCAKCYGINLAVGQPVNPGEAVGVIAAQSIGEPGTQLTMRTFHTGGIAGDDITQGLPR
;
A
#
# COMPACT_ATOMS: atom_id res chain seq x y z
N CYS A 1 19.64 36.62 -20.88
CA CYS A 1 20.15 38.00 -20.82
C CYS A 1 19.33 38.84 -19.85
N GLU A 2 20.00 39.59 -18.96
CA GLU A 2 19.30 40.39 -17.94
C GLU A 2 18.47 41.54 -18.54
N ARG A 3 18.81 41.98 -19.77
CA ARG A 3 18.00 42.99 -20.45
C ARG A 3 16.58 42.54 -20.79
N ILE A 4 16.41 41.28 -21.10
CA ILE A 4 15.11 40.70 -21.46
C ILE A 4 14.38 40.22 -20.20
N PHE A 5 15.06 39.43 -19.40
CA PHE A 5 14.44 38.67 -18.29
C PHE A 5 14.49 39.38 -16.93
N GLY A 6 15.25 40.44 -16.81
CA GLY A 6 15.39 41.20 -15.56
C GLY A 6 16.70 40.93 -14.81
N PRO A 7 16.92 41.67 -13.71
CA PRO A 7 18.15 41.65 -12.94
C PRO A 7 18.24 40.38 -12.08
N THR A 8 19.50 39.98 -11.76
CA THR A 8 19.78 38.84 -10.86
C THR A 8 19.63 39.20 -9.38
N LYS A 9 19.78 40.47 -9.04
CA LYS A 9 19.61 40.99 -7.66
C LYS A 9 18.47 41.98 -7.60
N ASP A 10 17.76 42.02 -6.46
CA ASP A 10 16.64 42.92 -6.25
C ASP A 10 17.09 44.39 -6.31
N TRP A 11 16.38 45.18 -7.12
CA TRP A 11 16.60 46.62 -7.22
C TRP A 11 18.02 47.06 -7.59
N GLU A 12 18.77 46.21 -8.33
CA GLU A 12 20.12 46.49 -8.78
C GLU A 12 20.24 46.17 -10.27
N CYS A 13 20.85 47.11 -11.03
CA CYS A 13 21.19 46.86 -12.42
C CYS A 13 22.49 46.02 -12.53
N HIS A 14 22.75 45.42 -13.69
CA HIS A 14 23.94 44.58 -13.88
C HIS A 14 25.28 45.30 -13.61
N CYS A 15 25.41 46.54 -14.03
CA CYS A 15 26.66 47.31 -13.86
C CYS A 15 26.77 47.99 -12.48
N GLY A 16 25.75 47.87 -11.62
CA GLY A 16 25.75 48.46 -10.30
C GLY A 16 25.55 49.97 -10.17
N LYS A 17 25.25 50.65 -11.28
CA LYS A 17 25.04 52.12 -11.30
C LYS A 17 23.78 52.51 -10.46
N TYR A 18 22.73 51.73 -10.53
CA TYR A 18 21.47 51.91 -9.81
C TYR A 18 21.22 50.76 -8.86
N LYS A 19 21.19 51.00 -7.54
CA LYS A 19 21.16 49.96 -6.51
C LYS A 19 20.03 50.07 -5.51
N LYS A 20 19.10 50.98 -5.65
CA LYS A 20 18.08 51.25 -4.61
C LYS A 20 16.68 51.26 -5.21
N ILE A 21 15.67 50.98 -4.37
CA ILE A 21 14.25 50.94 -4.72
C ILE A 21 13.73 52.27 -5.32
N ARG A 22 14.36 53.40 -4.98
CA ARG A 22 14.03 54.72 -5.56
C ARG A 22 14.14 54.78 -7.07
N TYR A 23 14.90 53.87 -7.67
CA TYR A 23 15.09 53.77 -9.13
C TYR A 23 14.20 52.73 -9.78
N LYS A 24 13.13 52.31 -9.09
CA LYS A 24 12.16 51.32 -9.60
C LYS A 24 11.69 51.66 -11.02
N GLY A 25 11.72 50.67 -11.92
CA GLY A 25 11.26 50.82 -13.31
C GLY A 25 12.21 51.57 -14.23
N LYS A 26 13.34 52.10 -13.73
CA LYS A 26 14.33 52.78 -14.56
C LYS A 26 15.21 51.78 -15.32
N ILE A 27 15.33 52.01 -16.63
CA ILE A 27 16.26 51.22 -17.48
C ILE A 27 17.64 51.88 -17.35
N CYS A 28 18.67 51.09 -17.07
CA CYS A 28 20.03 51.64 -16.95
C CYS A 28 20.61 52.00 -18.30
N ASP A 29 21.06 53.25 -18.44
CA ASP A 29 21.65 53.76 -19.69
C ASP A 29 22.93 53.01 -20.10
N ARG A 30 23.66 52.46 -19.12
CA ARG A 30 24.94 51.77 -19.37
C ARG A 30 24.77 50.29 -19.72
N CYS A 31 23.94 49.55 -18.98
CA CYS A 31 23.80 48.10 -19.17
C CYS A 31 22.44 47.68 -19.76
N GLY A 32 21.49 48.61 -19.87
CA GLY A 32 20.17 48.38 -20.42
C GLY A 32 19.25 47.45 -19.56
N VAL A 33 19.65 47.18 -18.33
CA VAL A 33 18.85 46.36 -17.42
C VAL A 33 17.85 47.22 -16.61
N GLU A 34 16.61 46.81 -16.54
CA GLU A 34 15.58 47.46 -15.76
C GLU A 34 15.75 47.21 -14.26
N VAL A 35 15.60 48.22 -13.43
CA VAL A 35 15.72 48.10 -11.98
C VAL A 35 14.36 47.60 -11.41
N THR A 36 14.26 46.29 -11.20
CA THR A 36 13.07 45.58 -10.68
C THR A 36 13.48 44.49 -9.70
N ARG A 37 12.51 43.77 -9.17
CA ARG A 37 12.78 42.59 -8.34
C ARG A 37 13.32 41.45 -9.18
N SER A 38 14.20 40.66 -8.62
CA SER A 38 14.72 39.45 -9.26
C SER A 38 13.65 38.39 -9.56
N LYS A 39 12.51 38.45 -8.86
CA LYS A 39 11.36 37.55 -9.07
C LYS A 39 10.84 37.57 -10.51
N VAL A 40 10.97 38.68 -11.21
CA VAL A 40 10.55 38.79 -12.63
C VAL A 40 11.30 37.81 -13.56
N ARG A 41 12.46 37.30 -13.17
CA ARG A 41 13.18 36.24 -13.89
C ARG A 41 12.48 34.89 -13.89
N ARG A 42 11.49 34.66 -13.02
CA ARG A 42 10.62 33.49 -13.04
C ARG A 42 9.35 33.69 -13.88
N GLU A 43 8.99 34.94 -14.17
CA GLU A 43 7.70 35.30 -14.75
C GLU A 43 7.85 35.72 -16.21
N ARG A 44 8.93 36.44 -16.55
CA ARG A 44 9.12 36.97 -17.90
C ARG A 44 9.51 35.87 -18.89
N MET A 45 8.75 35.77 -19.97
CA MET A 45 9.04 34.90 -21.12
C MET A 45 9.68 35.70 -22.24
N GLY A 46 10.62 35.04 -22.93
CA GLY A 46 11.20 35.54 -24.19
C GLY A 46 10.59 34.80 -25.37
N HIS A 47 11.06 35.17 -26.59
CA HIS A 47 10.68 34.46 -27.80
C HIS A 47 11.85 34.41 -28.81
N ILE A 48 11.77 33.46 -29.72
CA ILE A 48 12.67 33.30 -30.84
C ILE A 48 11.83 33.34 -32.11
N GLU A 49 12.03 34.35 -32.94
CA GLU A 49 11.44 34.42 -34.29
C GLU A 49 12.16 33.42 -35.18
N LEU A 50 11.46 32.42 -35.65
CA LEU A 50 12.01 31.40 -36.54
C LEU A 50 12.12 31.94 -37.97
N ALA A 51 13.18 31.57 -38.66
CA ALA A 51 13.41 31.94 -40.06
C ALA A 51 12.38 31.30 -40.99
N THR A 52 11.86 30.14 -40.61
CA THR A 52 10.81 29.41 -41.32
C THR A 52 9.86 28.78 -40.32
N PRO A 53 8.57 28.66 -40.65
CA PRO A 53 7.61 27.95 -39.79
C PRO A 53 8.06 26.51 -39.49
N VAL A 54 7.77 26.04 -38.29
CA VAL A 54 8.12 24.71 -37.82
C VAL A 54 6.87 24.03 -37.25
N SER A 55 6.67 22.75 -37.55
CA SER A 55 5.54 21.98 -37.02
C SER A 55 5.75 21.60 -35.56
N HIS A 56 4.67 21.67 -34.78
CA HIS A 56 4.68 21.21 -33.41
C HIS A 56 4.56 19.68 -33.34
N ILE A 57 5.56 19.01 -32.77
CA ILE A 57 5.65 17.54 -32.75
C ILE A 57 4.49 16.85 -32.07
N TRP A 58 3.85 17.44 -31.09
CA TRP A 58 2.70 16.83 -30.40
C TRP A 58 1.50 16.64 -31.32
N TYR A 59 1.21 17.61 -32.17
CA TYR A 59 0.11 17.54 -33.13
C TYR A 59 0.39 16.63 -34.31
N PHE A 60 1.69 16.46 -34.63
CA PHE A 60 2.14 15.60 -35.69
C PHE A 60 2.29 14.14 -35.27
N LYS A 61 3.08 13.85 -34.23
CA LYS A 61 3.38 12.49 -33.73
C LYS A 61 2.46 12.01 -32.61
N GLY A 62 1.31 12.66 -32.37
CA GLY A 62 0.28 12.15 -31.49
C GLY A 62 -0.36 10.86 -32.04
N ILE A 63 -0.99 10.10 -31.20
CA ILE A 63 -1.77 8.91 -31.57
C ILE A 63 -3.21 9.14 -31.15
N PRO A 64 -4.13 9.44 -32.07
CA PRO A 64 -3.94 9.70 -33.50
C PRO A 64 -3.31 11.09 -33.79
N SER A 65 -2.68 11.25 -34.98
CA SER A 65 -2.12 12.55 -35.41
C SER A 65 -3.25 13.55 -35.64
N ARG A 66 -3.30 14.63 -34.86
CA ARG A 66 -4.34 15.67 -34.99
C ARG A 66 -4.24 16.40 -36.36
N MET A 67 -3.04 16.74 -36.74
CA MET A 67 -2.76 17.37 -38.04
C MET A 67 -3.14 16.45 -39.20
N GLY A 68 -2.81 15.17 -39.10
CA GLY A 68 -3.16 14.18 -40.13
C GLY A 68 -4.68 13.97 -40.25
N LEU A 69 -5.43 14.02 -39.15
CA LEU A 69 -6.90 13.89 -39.14
C LEU A 69 -7.60 15.10 -39.81
N ILE A 70 -7.12 16.32 -39.56
CA ILE A 70 -7.72 17.52 -40.13
C ILE A 70 -7.47 17.55 -41.66
N LEU A 71 -6.25 17.27 -42.10
CA LEU A 71 -5.85 17.28 -43.53
C LEU A 71 -6.29 16.00 -44.29
N ASP A 72 -6.76 14.98 -43.60
CA ASP A 72 -6.99 13.63 -44.14
C ASP A 72 -5.77 12.98 -44.77
N ILE A 73 -4.60 13.25 -44.23
CA ILE A 73 -3.32 12.73 -44.72
C ILE A 73 -2.77 11.69 -43.75
N THR A 74 -2.21 10.61 -44.27
CA THR A 74 -1.59 9.60 -43.39
C THR A 74 -0.34 10.14 -42.70
N PRO A 75 -0.04 9.74 -41.45
CA PRO A 75 1.14 10.24 -40.74
C PRO A 75 2.47 9.98 -41.46
N ARG A 76 2.55 8.91 -42.23
CA ARG A 76 3.77 8.59 -43.03
C ARG A 76 4.00 9.58 -44.15
N ILE A 77 2.95 10.01 -44.83
CA ILE A 77 3.02 11.02 -45.90
C ILE A 77 3.37 12.37 -45.26
N LEU A 78 2.65 12.74 -44.21
CA LEU A 78 2.89 14.00 -43.50
C LEU A 78 4.35 14.10 -43.00
N GLU A 79 4.93 12.99 -42.51
CA GLU A 79 6.34 12.95 -42.12
C GLU A 79 7.29 13.23 -43.26
N LYS A 80 7.06 12.64 -44.45
CA LYS A 80 7.89 12.89 -45.63
C LYS A 80 7.86 14.36 -46.02
N VAL A 81 6.71 14.99 -46.01
CA VAL A 81 6.54 16.40 -46.36
C VAL A 81 7.22 17.33 -45.36
N LEU A 82 6.95 17.15 -44.04
CA LEU A 82 7.48 18.00 -42.96
C LEU A 82 9.01 17.96 -42.89
N TYR A 83 9.63 16.82 -43.22
CA TYR A 83 11.08 16.66 -43.15
C TYR A 83 11.75 16.73 -44.55
N PHE A 84 11.11 17.43 -45.47
CA PHE A 84 11.64 17.77 -46.78
C PHE A 84 12.01 16.55 -47.68
N GLY A 85 11.23 15.47 -47.55
CA GLY A 85 11.43 14.27 -48.39
C GLY A 85 10.55 14.22 -49.64
N SER A 86 9.43 14.97 -49.68
CA SER A 86 8.47 15.01 -50.79
C SER A 86 7.75 16.36 -50.85
N TYR A 87 7.31 16.75 -52.04
CA TYR A 87 6.43 17.90 -52.22
C TYR A 87 5.00 17.54 -51.93
N ILE A 88 4.22 18.50 -51.54
CA ILE A 88 2.76 18.39 -51.40
C ILE A 88 2.09 19.49 -52.23
N VAL A 89 1.04 19.13 -52.97
CA VAL A 89 0.25 20.07 -53.79
C VAL A 89 -0.66 20.87 -52.88
N ILE A 90 -0.53 22.21 -52.93
CA ILE A 90 -1.33 23.14 -52.11
C ILE A 90 -2.56 23.55 -52.90
N ASP A 91 -2.32 23.97 -54.18
CA ASP A 91 -3.38 24.34 -55.12
C ASP A 91 -3.11 23.64 -56.44
N PRO A 92 -4.01 22.76 -56.91
CA PRO A 92 -3.84 22.03 -58.15
C PRO A 92 -4.01 22.88 -59.44
N GLY A 93 -4.67 24.06 -59.34
CA GLY A 93 -4.96 24.88 -60.52
C GLY A 93 -5.67 24.09 -61.63
N ASP A 94 -5.36 24.36 -62.90
CA ASP A 94 -5.94 23.66 -64.05
C ASP A 94 -5.16 22.36 -64.42
N THR A 95 -4.49 21.75 -63.49
CA THR A 95 -3.67 20.54 -63.69
C THR A 95 -4.39 19.25 -63.24
N PRO A 96 -4.05 18.06 -63.74
CA PRO A 96 -4.67 16.80 -63.33
C PRO A 96 -4.24 16.33 -61.91
N LEU A 97 -3.61 17.19 -61.12
CA LEU A 97 -3.18 16.90 -59.79
C LEU A 97 -4.33 17.04 -58.81
N GLU A 98 -4.30 16.26 -57.76
CA GLU A 98 -5.27 16.37 -56.65
C GLU A 98 -4.67 17.20 -55.50
N ARG A 99 -5.52 17.89 -54.76
CA ARG A 99 -5.14 18.58 -53.52
C ARG A 99 -4.58 17.62 -52.52
N CYS A 100 -3.50 17.99 -51.83
CA CYS A 100 -2.77 17.15 -50.87
C CYS A 100 -2.05 15.93 -51.47
N GLN A 101 -1.96 15.83 -52.79
CA GLN A 101 -1.16 14.81 -53.47
C GLN A 101 0.32 15.04 -53.21
N THR A 102 1.05 13.96 -52.97
CA THR A 102 2.52 14.04 -52.77
C THR A 102 3.25 13.75 -54.09
N LEU A 103 4.26 14.57 -54.36
CA LEU A 103 5.10 14.43 -55.52
C LEU A 103 6.53 14.17 -55.09
N THR A 104 7.22 13.27 -55.77
CA THR A 104 8.66 13.12 -55.64
C THR A 104 9.37 14.29 -56.33
N GLU A 105 10.66 14.51 -56.07
CA GLU A 105 11.41 15.60 -56.70
C GLU A 105 11.48 15.49 -58.22
N ARG A 106 11.48 14.27 -58.76
CA ARG A 106 11.44 14.04 -60.25
C ARG A 106 10.06 14.41 -60.80
N GLU A 107 9.00 13.87 -60.22
CA GLU A 107 7.62 14.18 -60.64
C GLU A 107 7.31 15.67 -60.54
N TYR A 108 7.80 16.34 -59.51
CA TYR A 108 7.63 17.76 -59.36
C TYR A 108 8.32 18.55 -60.50
N ARG A 109 9.54 18.17 -60.90
CA ARG A 109 10.27 18.79 -62.04
C ARG A 109 9.54 18.53 -63.35
N ASP A 110 9.12 17.28 -63.61
CA ASP A 110 8.41 16.87 -64.81
C ASP A 110 7.07 17.62 -64.95
N MET A 111 6.36 17.81 -63.85
CA MET A 111 5.10 18.55 -63.83
C MET A 111 5.31 20.05 -64.00
N ARG A 112 6.38 20.60 -63.41
CA ARG A 112 6.74 22.01 -63.58
C ARG A 112 7.20 22.36 -64.99
N GLU A 113 7.86 21.43 -65.70
CA GLU A 113 8.20 21.58 -67.10
C GLU A 113 6.96 21.55 -68.01
N LYS A 114 5.91 20.84 -67.64
CA LYS A 114 4.66 20.68 -68.38
C LYS A 114 3.64 21.81 -68.16
N TYR A 115 3.53 22.27 -66.95
CA TYR A 115 2.46 23.21 -66.52
C TYR A 115 2.96 24.52 -65.94
N GLU A 116 4.29 24.77 -66.02
CA GLU A 116 4.98 25.97 -65.52
C GLU A 116 4.53 26.42 -64.11
N ASN A 117 3.71 27.47 -64.04
CA ASN A 117 3.23 28.04 -62.76
C ASN A 117 1.75 27.82 -62.45
N ASP A 118 1.05 26.92 -63.15
CA ASP A 118 -0.38 26.69 -63.00
C ASP A 118 -0.75 25.95 -61.76
N PHE A 119 0.21 25.45 -60.96
CA PHE A 119 -0.02 24.79 -59.68
C PHE A 119 0.98 25.29 -58.61
N ASP A 120 0.50 25.32 -57.34
CA ASP A 120 1.36 25.60 -56.18
C ASP A 120 1.62 24.31 -55.41
N ALA A 121 2.89 23.99 -55.28
CA ALA A 121 3.35 22.85 -54.46
C ALA A 121 4.55 23.23 -53.63
N GLY A 122 4.61 22.78 -52.38
CA GLY A 122 5.63 23.17 -51.46
C GLY A 122 6.15 22.02 -50.61
N MET A 123 7.19 22.26 -49.82
CA MET A 123 7.75 21.34 -48.83
C MET A 123 7.76 21.94 -47.46
N GLY A 124 7.74 21.04 -46.44
CA GLY A 124 7.94 21.41 -45.05
C GLY A 124 6.71 21.98 -44.36
N ALA A 125 6.92 22.53 -43.19
CA ALA A 125 5.82 23.09 -42.36
C ALA A 125 5.16 24.32 -43.01
N GLU A 126 5.85 25.05 -43.86
CA GLU A 126 5.29 26.19 -44.58
C GLU A 126 4.15 25.78 -45.53
N ALA A 127 4.33 24.70 -46.26
CA ALA A 127 3.32 24.15 -47.16
C ALA A 127 2.10 23.64 -46.37
N ILE A 128 2.34 22.95 -45.30
CA ILE A 128 1.26 22.46 -44.41
C ILE A 128 0.51 23.64 -43.77
N LYS A 129 1.20 24.72 -43.42
CA LYS A 129 0.57 25.95 -42.89
C LYS A 129 -0.41 26.53 -43.88
N LYS A 130 -0.01 26.66 -45.14
CA LYS A 130 -0.89 27.19 -46.22
C LYS A 130 -2.11 26.29 -46.39
N LEU A 131 -1.94 24.95 -46.36
CA LEU A 131 -3.06 24.01 -46.41
C LEU A 131 -4.01 24.16 -45.23
N LEU A 132 -3.50 24.33 -43.99
CA LEU A 132 -4.30 24.52 -42.80
C LEU A 132 -5.04 25.85 -42.81
N GLN A 133 -4.48 26.90 -43.36
CA GLN A 133 -5.12 28.22 -43.50
C GLN A 133 -6.35 28.19 -44.41
N GLN A 134 -6.35 27.30 -45.40
CA GLN A 134 -7.46 27.13 -46.33
C GLN A 134 -8.67 26.37 -45.76
N ILE A 135 -8.52 25.75 -44.55
CA ILE A 135 -9.56 24.93 -43.93
C ILE A 135 -10.45 25.81 -43.06
N ASP A 136 -11.75 25.81 -43.39
CA ASP A 136 -12.83 26.36 -42.56
C ASP A 136 -13.43 25.22 -41.71
N CYS A 137 -13.24 25.30 -40.39
CA CYS A 137 -13.72 24.26 -39.46
C CYS A 137 -15.26 24.14 -39.41
N GLU A 138 -15.99 25.24 -39.69
CA GLU A 138 -17.47 25.21 -39.68
C GLU A 138 -17.97 24.41 -40.87
N LYS A 139 -17.54 24.74 -42.08
CA LYS A 139 -17.92 24.03 -43.32
C LYS A 139 -17.49 22.56 -43.28
N LEU A 140 -16.27 22.30 -42.84
CA LEU A 140 -15.77 20.93 -42.72
C LEU A 140 -16.56 20.10 -41.70
N SER A 141 -17.04 20.71 -40.63
CA SER A 141 -17.91 20.03 -39.67
C SER A 141 -19.23 19.62 -40.25
N GLU A 142 -19.88 20.52 -41.07
CA GLU A 142 -21.15 20.24 -41.75
C GLU A 142 -20.98 19.13 -42.78
N GLU A 143 -19.95 19.19 -43.61
CA GLU A 143 -19.59 18.15 -44.60
C GLU A 143 -19.41 16.77 -43.95
N LEU A 144 -18.61 16.71 -42.86
CA LEU A 144 -18.37 15.46 -42.16
C LEU A 144 -19.62 14.91 -41.47
N LYS A 145 -20.54 15.75 -40.99
CA LYS A 145 -21.83 15.31 -40.45
C LYS A 145 -22.74 14.75 -41.54
N ALA A 146 -22.75 15.35 -42.71
CA ALA A 146 -23.52 14.83 -43.87
C ALA A 146 -22.93 13.48 -44.35
N GLU A 147 -21.62 13.35 -44.44
CA GLU A 147 -20.98 12.08 -44.78
C GLU A 147 -21.20 10.99 -43.72
N LEU A 148 -21.26 11.35 -42.46
CA LEU A 148 -21.47 10.41 -41.33
C LEU A 148 -22.84 9.76 -41.42
N ALA A 149 -23.85 10.49 -41.90
CA ALA A 149 -25.23 9.98 -42.08
C ALA A 149 -25.32 8.84 -43.13
N THR A 150 -24.40 8.85 -44.10
CA THR A 150 -24.38 7.87 -45.20
C THR A 150 -23.33 6.75 -45.04
N ALA A 151 -22.36 6.94 -44.15
CA ALA A 151 -21.21 6.04 -43.99
C ALA A 151 -21.48 4.89 -43.02
N GLY A 152 -20.98 3.68 -43.34
CA GLY A 152 -21.04 2.49 -42.50
C GLY A 152 -19.67 1.90 -42.17
N GLY A 153 -19.62 1.02 -41.17
CA GLY A 153 -18.43 0.24 -40.80
C GLY A 153 -17.18 1.04 -40.41
N GLN A 154 -16.03 0.64 -40.92
CA GLN A 154 -14.75 1.26 -40.63
C GLN A 154 -14.63 2.72 -41.07
N LYS A 155 -15.34 3.08 -42.19
CA LYS A 155 -15.38 4.46 -42.66
C LYS A 155 -16.04 5.39 -41.66
N LYS A 156 -17.15 4.93 -41.05
CA LYS A 156 -17.85 5.65 -39.98
C LYS A 156 -16.93 5.93 -38.78
N ALA A 157 -16.16 4.92 -38.31
CA ALA A 157 -15.23 5.10 -37.20
C ALA A 157 -14.10 6.12 -37.49
N LYS A 158 -13.61 6.16 -38.74
CA LYS A 158 -12.60 7.17 -39.15
C LYS A 158 -13.19 8.57 -39.18
N LEU A 159 -14.42 8.72 -39.73
CA LEU A 159 -15.12 10.00 -39.79
C LEU A 159 -15.47 10.55 -38.40
N VAL A 160 -15.89 9.69 -37.47
CA VAL A 160 -16.15 10.09 -36.08
C VAL A 160 -14.91 10.70 -35.42
N LYS A 161 -13.77 10.02 -35.52
CA LYS A 161 -12.50 10.54 -34.98
C LYS A 161 -12.05 11.86 -35.63
N ARG A 162 -12.31 12.02 -36.92
CA ARG A 162 -11.99 13.26 -37.63
C ARG A 162 -12.91 14.38 -37.20
N LEU A 163 -14.21 14.09 -37.10
CA LEU A 163 -15.23 15.05 -36.64
C LEU A 163 -14.98 15.53 -35.22
N GLU A 164 -14.57 14.61 -34.32
CA GLU A 164 -14.21 14.95 -32.92
C GLU A 164 -13.12 16.02 -32.86
N VAL A 165 -12.07 15.89 -33.69
CA VAL A 165 -10.97 16.87 -33.72
C VAL A 165 -11.44 18.20 -34.30
N VAL A 166 -12.21 18.18 -35.40
CA VAL A 166 -12.72 19.39 -36.03
C VAL A 166 -13.69 20.14 -35.10
N GLU A 167 -14.59 19.44 -34.41
CA GLU A 167 -15.51 20.03 -33.44
C GLU A 167 -14.75 20.61 -32.23
N ALA A 168 -13.65 19.97 -31.77
CA ALA A 168 -12.81 20.53 -30.73
C ALA A 168 -12.18 21.88 -31.14
N PHE A 169 -11.74 22.01 -32.39
CA PHE A 169 -11.24 23.28 -32.92
C PHE A 169 -12.36 24.32 -33.03
N ARG A 170 -13.55 23.94 -33.54
CA ARG A 170 -14.68 24.82 -33.65
C ARG A 170 -15.16 25.36 -32.30
N GLN A 171 -15.31 24.50 -31.30
CA GLN A 171 -15.80 24.87 -29.97
C GLN A 171 -14.78 25.73 -29.20
N SER A 172 -13.48 25.46 -29.35
CA SER A 172 -12.43 26.21 -28.65
C SER A 172 -12.08 27.54 -29.29
N GLY A 173 -12.53 27.78 -30.54
CA GLY A 173 -12.16 28.98 -31.33
C GLY A 173 -10.72 29.02 -31.79
N ASN A 174 -9.97 27.91 -31.61
CA ASN A 174 -8.58 27.80 -32.06
C ASN A 174 -8.54 27.60 -33.59
N LYS A 175 -7.54 28.22 -34.24
CA LYS A 175 -7.32 28.04 -35.68
C LYS A 175 -6.39 26.86 -35.92
N PRO A 176 -6.65 26.01 -36.93
CA PRO A 176 -5.79 24.87 -37.27
C PRO A 176 -4.37 25.27 -37.61
N GLU A 177 -4.15 26.44 -38.20
CA GLU A 177 -2.84 26.98 -38.56
C GLU A 177 -1.90 27.19 -37.38
N TRP A 178 -2.46 27.31 -36.15
CA TRP A 178 -1.68 27.49 -34.92
C TRP A 178 -0.94 26.20 -34.48
N MET A 179 -1.18 25.08 -35.13
CA MET A 179 -0.36 23.86 -34.92
C MET A 179 1.05 24.01 -35.52
N ILE A 180 1.27 25.06 -36.32
CA ILE A 180 2.57 25.42 -36.87
C ILE A 180 3.12 26.63 -36.10
N ILE A 181 4.36 26.54 -35.68
CA ILE A 181 5.04 27.55 -34.85
C ILE A 181 5.82 28.50 -35.72
N ASP A 182 5.53 29.79 -35.65
CA ASP A 182 6.33 30.86 -36.29
C ASP A 182 7.30 31.48 -35.28
N VAL A 183 6.83 31.64 -34.02
CA VAL A 183 7.57 32.23 -32.93
C VAL A 183 7.65 31.21 -31.79
N LEU A 184 8.86 30.80 -31.42
CA LEU A 184 9.09 29.84 -30.37
C LEU A 184 9.17 30.56 -29.02
N PRO A 185 8.36 30.22 -28.02
CA PRO A 185 8.47 30.82 -26.71
C PRO A 185 9.71 30.29 -25.96
N VAL A 186 10.36 31.18 -25.22
CA VAL A 186 11.51 30.87 -24.37
C VAL A 186 11.08 31.00 -22.91
N ILE A 187 11.19 29.91 -22.15
CA ILE A 187 10.80 29.89 -20.73
C ILE A 187 11.72 30.78 -19.89
N PRO A 188 11.24 31.30 -18.74
CA PRO A 188 12.04 32.11 -17.85
C PRO A 188 13.32 31.44 -17.39
N PRO A 189 14.42 32.21 -17.19
CA PRO A 189 15.75 31.65 -16.87
C PRO A 189 15.80 30.94 -15.51
N ASP A 190 14.98 31.28 -14.55
CA ASP A 190 14.96 30.61 -13.25
C ASP A 190 14.37 29.20 -13.31
N ILE A 191 13.58 28.88 -14.34
CA ILE A 191 13.08 27.52 -14.61
C ILE A 191 14.12 26.64 -15.28
N ARG A 192 15.14 27.25 -15.93
CA ARG A 192 16.29 26.59 -16.56
C ARG A 192 17.62 27.12 -16.02
N PRO A 193 17.90 26.91 -14.73
CA PRO A 193 19.00 27.56 -14.03
C PRO A 193 20.35 27.14 -14.59
N MET A 194 21.31 28.07 -14.52
CA MET A 194 22.71 27.87 -14.78
C MET A 194 23.47 28.33 -13.54
N VAL A 195 24.11 27.39 -12.83
CA VAL A 195 24.76 27.63 -11.54
C VAL A 195 26.26 27.42 -11.68
N GLN A 196 27.04 28.32 -11.14
CA GLN A 196 28.49 28.19 -11.09
C GLN A 196 28.85 27.25 -9.91
N LEU A 197 29.61 26.21 -10.22
CA LEU A 197 30.19 25.29 -9.22
C LEU A 197 31.56 25.79 -8.77
N ASP A 198 32.04 25.24 -7.65
CA ASP A 198 33.40 25.49 -7.20
C ASP A 198 34.41 25.07 -8.29
N GLY A 199 35.46 25.90 -8.49
CA GLY A 199 36.45 25.70 -9.55
C GLY A 199 36.08 26.26 -10.94
N GLY A 200 35.07 27.19 -11.02
CA GLY A 200 34.73 27.92 -12.21
C GLY A 200 33.95 27.16 -13.28
N ARG A 201 33.49 25.93 -12.96
CA ARG A 201 32.64 25.13 -13.85
C ARG A 201 31.17 25.56 -13.68
N PHE A 202 30.40 25.45 -14.78
CA PHE A 202 28.98 25.75 -14.74
C PHE A 202 28.16 24.46 -14.85
N ALA A 203 27.21 24.27 -13.93
CA ALA A 203 26.13 23.31 -14.06
C ALA A 203 24.94 24.01 -14.74
N THR A 204 24.47 23.48 -15.84
CA THR A 204 23.39 24.08 -16.62
C THR A 204 22.29 23.06 -16.88
N SER A 205 21.04 23.53 -16.96
CA SER A 205 19.91 22.72 -17.38
C SER A 205 20.08 22.28 -18.84
N ASP A 206 19.66 21.06 -19.17
CA ASP A 206 19.67 20.53 -20.54
C ASP A 206 18.87 21.41 -21.53
N LEU A 207 17.84 22.11 -21.03
CA LEU A 207 17.05 23.05 -21.83
C LEU A 207 17.89 24.20 -22.42
N ASN A 208 18.88 24.68 -21.68
CA ASN A 208 19.78 25.72 -22.19
C ASN A 208 20.58 25.23 -23.42
N ASP A 209 21.02 23.98 -23.44
CA ASP A 209 21.69 23.39 -24.58
C ASP A 209 20.74 23.21 -25.76
N LEU A 210 19.50 22.76 -25.51
CA LEU A 210 18.52 22.64 -26.58
C LEU A 210 18.12 23.99 -27.18
N TYR A 211 17.90 25.03 -26.37
CA TYR A 211 17.67 26.40 -26.87
C TYR A 211 18.84 26.94 -27.64
N ARG A 212 20.05 26.73 -27.17
CA ARG A 212 21.27 27.13 -27.89
C ARG A 212 21.37 26.48 -29.26
N ARG A 213 21.04 25.18 -29.37
CA ARG A 213 21.00 24.47 -30.65
C ARG A 213 19.96 25.08 -31.60
N VAL A 214 18.77 25.38 -31.10
CA VAL A 214 17.73 26.04 -31.91
C VAL A 214 18.21 27.41 -32.41
N ILE A 215 18.74 28.25 -31.52
CA ILE A 215 19.24 29.59 -31.89
C ILE A 215 20.35 29.50 -32.92
N ASN A 216 21.31 28.61 -32.75
CA ASN A 216 22.42 28.44 -33.69
C ASN A 216 21.93 28.00 -35.08
N ARG A 217 21.01 27.04 -35.14
CA ARG A 217 20.40 26.60 -36.41
C ARG A 217 19.58 27.70 -37.07
N ASN A 218 18.78 28.42 -36.28
CA ASN A 218 18.00 29.54 -36.80
C ASN A 218 18.85 30.66 -37.35
N ASN A 219 19.89 31.05 -36.64
CA ASN A 219 20.83 32.11 -37.14
C ASN A 219 21.59 31.66 -38.38
N ARG A 220 22.01 30.40 -38.44
CA ARG A 220 22.67 29.84 -39.62
C ARG A 220 21.73 29.83 -40.81
N LEU A 221 20.48 29.43 -40.63
CA LEU A 221 19.45 29.43 -41.67
C LEU A 221 19.18 30.87 -42.17
N LYS A 222 18.99 31.85 -41.29
CA LYS A 222 18.83 33.27 -41.66
C LYS A 222 19.99 33.77 -42.52
N ARG A 223 21.22 33.42 -42.13
CA ARG A 223 22.41 33.81 -42.87
C ARG A 223 22.49 33.16 -44.25
N LEU A 224 22.14 31.87 -44.37
CA LEU A 224 22.12 31.16 -45.65
C LEU A 224 21.03 31.71 -46.59
N MET A 225 19.87 32.09 -46.06
CA MET A 225 18.81 32.73 -46.85
C MET A 225 19.21 34.11 -47.33
N GLN A 226 19.92 34.88 -46.50
CA GLN A 226 20.46 36.19 -46.90
C GLN A 226 21.54 36.11 -48.01
N LEU A 227 22.31 35.02 -48.02
CA LEU A 227 23.37 34.76 -49.01
C LEU A 227 22.87 34.08 -50.28
N ASN A 228 21.55 33.85 -50.41
CA ASN A 228 20.95 33.10 -51.51
C ASN A 228 21.66 31.76 -51.79
N ALA A 229 21.96 31.02 -50.77
CA ALA A 229 22.63 29.72 -50.87
C ALA A 229 21.79 28.69 -51.69
N PRO A 230 22.39 27.66 -52.28
CA PRO A 230 21.67 26.64 -53.04
C PRO A 230 20.56 25.97 -52.25
N ASP A 231 19.41 25.74 -52.88
CA ASP A 231 18.20 25.22 -52.27
C ASP A 231 18.42 23.93 -51.45
N ILE A 232 19.29 23.06 -51.91
CA ILE A 232 19.61 21.79 -51.22
C ILE A 232 20.19 22.07 -49.83
N ILE A 233 21.05 23.08 -49.69
CA ILE A 233 21.66 23.45 -48.40
C ILE A 233 20.61 24.11 -47.51
N VAL A 234 19.79 24.99 -48.05
CA VAL A 234 18.72 25.67 -47.32
C VAL A 234 17.68 24.67 -46.82
N ARG A 235 17.27 23.72 -47.64
CA ARG A 235 16.33 22.64 -47.23
C ARG A 235 16.93 21.79 -46.13
N ASN A 236 18.17 21.42 -46.18
CA ASN A 236 18.82 20.63 -45.12
C ASN A 236 18.88 21.41 -43.81
N GLU A 237 19.16 22.70 -43.80
CA GLU A 237 19.16 23.51 -42.58
C GLU A 237 17.73 23.75 -42.08
N LYS A 238 16.72 23.90 -42.92
CA LYS A 238 15.29 23.92 -42.53
C LYS A 238 14.91 22.61 -41.82
N ARG A 239 15.32 21.47 -42.38
CA ARG A 239 15.10 20.16 -41.74
C ARG A 239 15.81 20.07 -40.37
N MET A 240 17.06 20.52 -40.28
CA MET A 240 17.81 20.52 -39.01
C MET A 240 17.20 21.46 -37.96
N LEU A 241 16.63 22.61 -38.39
CA LEU A 241 15.89 23.50 -37.52
C LEU A 241 14.60 22.81 -36.97
N GLN A 242 13.87 22.14 -37.87
CA GLN A 242 12.68 21.33 -37.45
C GLN A 242 13.06 20.27 -36.43
N GLU A 243 14.15 19.54 -36.66
CA GLU A 243 14.65 18.52 -35.74
C GLU A 243 15.12 19.12 -34.41
N ALA A 244 15.73 20.30 -34.40
CA ALA A 244 16.16 20.98 -33.19
C ALA A 244 14.97 21.45 -32.33
N VAL A 245 13.91 21.95 -32.95
CA VAL A 245 12.68 22.34 -32.26
C VAL A 245 11.93 21.11 -31.72
N ASP A 246 11.88 20.03 -32.50
CA ASP A 246 11.29 18.78 -32.08
C ASP A 246 11.99 18.20 -30.82
N ALA A 247 13.33 18.25 -30.82
CA ALA A 247 14.13 17.83 -29.67
C ALA A 247 13.92 18.72 -28.42
N LEU A 248 13.69 20.02 -28.61
CA LEU A 248 13.36 20.92 -27.50
C LEU A 248 12.01 20.60 -26.87
N ILE A 249 11.01 20.33 -27.69
CA ILE A 249 9.64 20.07 -27.23
C ILE A 249 9.52 18.66 -26.63
N ASP A 250 9.94 17.62 -27.37
CA ASP A 250 9.83 16.21 -26.96
C ASP A 250 10.98 15.38 -27.56
N ASN A 251 12.09 15.32 -26.86
CA ASN A 251 13.28 14.62 -27.31
C ASN A 251 13.08 13.10 -27.36
N GLY A 252 13.43 12.46 -28.45
CA GLY A 252 13.32 11.02 -28.64
C GLY A 252 11.96 10.52 -29.15
N ARG A 253 11.00 11.41 -29.39
CA ARG A 253 9.70 11.04 -29.98
C ARG A 253 9.81 10.63 -31.44
N ARG A 254 10.78 11.18 -32.17
CA ARG A 254 11.10 10.83 -33.53
C ARG A 254 12.55 10.35 -33.65
N GLY A 255 12.73 9.04 -33.81
CA GLY A 255 14.04 8.44 -34.01
C GLY A 255 14.92 8.47 -32.73
N ARG A 256 16.24 8.59 -32.93
CA ARG A 256 17.21 8.63 -31.84
C ARG A 256 17.15 9.96 -31.10
N ALA A 257 17.13 9.88 -29.76
CA ALA A 257 17.16 11.07 -28.91
C ALA A 257 18.48 11.84 -29.12
N VAL A 258 18.40 13.16 -29.06
CA VAL A 258 19.57 14.03 -29.05
C VAL A 258 20.31 13.86 -27.74
N THR A 259 21.60 13.57 -27.80
CA THR A 259 22.43 13.28 -26.63
C THR A 259 23.36 14.44 -26.31
N GLY A 260 23.72 14.55 -25.04
CA GLY A 260 24.77 15.42 -24.53
C GLY A 260 26.10 14.68 -24.32
N ALA A 261 26.92 15.16 -23.41
CA ALA A 261 28.14 14.48 -22.98
C ALA A 261 27.81 13.08 -22.43
N ASN A 262 28.69 12.11 -22.63
CA ASN A 262 28.56 10.72 -22.19
C ASN A 262 27.33 9.98 -22.77
N SER A 263 26.91 10.34 -24.00
CA SER A 263 25.77 9.71 -24.70
C SER A 263 24.44 9.72 -23.93
N ARG A 264 24.29 10.58 -22.92
CA ARG A 264 23.04 10.77 -22.15
C ARG A 264 22.05 11.57 -23.00
N ALA A 265 20.80 11.09 -23.12
CA ALA A 265 19.72 11.84 -23.74
C ALA A 265 19.42 13.12 -22.96
N LEU A 266 19.27 14.25 -23.69
CA LEU A 266 18.95 15.54 -23.08
C LEU A 266 17.46 15.55 -22.65
N LYS A 267 17.19 16.15 -21.49
CA LYS A 267 15.83 16.28 -20.95
C LYS A 267 15.10 17.45 -21.63
N SER A 268 14.05 17.13 -22.39
CA SER A 268 13.21 18.10 -23.10
C SER A 268 12.15 18.74 -22.21
N LEU A 269 11.38 19.70 -22.73
CA LEU A 269 10.24 20.32 -22.04
C LEU A 269 9.18 19.28 -21.66
N SER A 270 8.87 18.36 -22.55
CA SER A 270 7.92 17.27 -22.30
C SER A 270 8.39 16.34 -21.17
N ASP A 271 9.69 16.01 -21.15
CA ASP A 271 10.28 15.16 -20.11
C ASP A 271 10.30 15.82 -18.73
N MET A 272 10.22 17.13 -18.67
CA MET A 272 10.06 17.86 -17.40
C MET A 272 8.67 17.64 -16.76
N LEU A 273 7.67 17.28 -17.53
CA LEU A 273 6.30 17.04 -17.07
C LEU A 273 5.98 15.55 -16.91
N LYS A 274 6.60 14.69 -17.74
CA LYS A 274 6.34 13.25 -17.81
C LYS A 274 7.11 12.46 -16.76
N GLY A 275 6.55 11.29 -16.39
CA GLY A 275 7.23 10.28 -15.62
C GLY A 275 7.38 10.59 -14.12
N LYS A 276 8.10 9.73 -13.42
CA LYS A 276 8.32 9.79 -11.97
C LYS A 276 9.09 11.03 -11.52
N GLN A 277 9.99 11.54 -12.39
CA GLN A 277 10.80 12.73 -12.13
C GLN A 277 10.24 14.00 -12.79
N GLY A 278 9.03 13.93 -13.33
CA GLY A 278 8.32 15.07 -13.87
C GLY A 278 7.73 15.96 -12.78
N ARG A 279 7.35 17.22 -13.15
CA ARG A 279 6.78 18.20 -12.21
C ARG A 279 5.53 17.70 -11.52
N PHE A 280 4.63 17.01 -12.23
CA PHE A 280 3.39 16.52 -11.65
C PHE A 280 3.64 15.53 -10.51
N ARG A 281 4.50 14.54 -10.71
CA ARG A 281 4.74 13.49 -9.72
C ARG A 281 5.76 13.86 -8.66
N GLN A 282 6.76 14.70 -8.97
CA GLN A 282 7.85 15.02 -8.05
C GLN A 282 7.61 16.26 -7.21
N ASN A 283 6.91 17.28 -7.76
CA ASN A 283 6.79 18.60 -7.11
C ASN A 283 5.36 19.05 -6.83
N LEU A 284 4.34 18.49 -7.52
CA LEU A 284 2.94 18.87 -7.33
C LEU A 284 2.16 17.87 -6.49
N LEU A 285 2.24 16.57 -6.79
CA LEU A 285 1.58 15.52 -5.99
C LEU A 285 2.27 15.28 -4.64
N GLY A 286 3.53 15.61 -4.52
CA GLY A 286 4.29 15.54 -3.30
C GLY A 286 5.38 16.60 -3.27
N LYS A 287 5.54 17.28 -2.13
CA LYS A 287 6.54 18.34 -1.93
C LYS A 287 7.43 18.01 -0.74
N ARG A 288 8.67 18.52 -0.75
CA ARG A 288 9.49 18.54 0.45
C ARG A 288 8.97 19.61 1.38
N VAL A 289 8.84 19.28 2.65
CA VAL A 289 8.25 20.16 3.67
C VAL A 289 9.26 20.44 4.77
N ASP A 290 9.15 21.64 5.39
CA ASP A 290 9.88 22.00 6.59
C ASP A 290 9.22 21.35 7.83
N TYR A 291 9.82 21.50 9.00
CA TYR A 291 9.37 20.92 10.26
C TYR A 291 9.21 19.40 10.18
N SER A 292 10.14 18.77 9.53
CA SER A 292 10.19 17.31 9.38
C SER A 292 11.59 16.79 9.63
N GLY A 293 11.67 15.57 10.09
CA GLY A 293 12.92 14.89 10.34
C GLY A 293 12.83 13.41 10.00
N ARG A 294 13.96 12.72 10.06
CA ARG A 294 14.02 11.28 9.83
C ARG A 294 15.04 10.64 10.76
N SER A 295 14.69 9.52 11.35
CA SER A 295 15.60 8.74 12.18
C SER A 295 15.25 7.26 12.16
N VAL A 296 16.16 6.46 12.66
CA VAL A 296 15.96 5.02 12.90
C VAL A 296 14.95 4.85 14.03
N ILE A 297 14.15 3.79 13.95
CA ILE A 297 13.16 3.43 14.98
C ILE A 297 13.70 2.32 15.88
N VAL A 298 13.30 2.37 17.13
CA VAL A 298 13.51 1.30 18.12
C VAL A 298 12.23 1.06 18.89
N VAL A 299 12.12 -0.09 19.51
CA VAL A 299 10.96 -0.45 20.31
C VAL A 299 10.85 0.42 21.56
N GLY A 300 9.64 0.86 21.88
CA GLY A 300 9.30 1.55 23.13
C GLY A 300 8.24 0.77 23.90
N PRO A 301 8.59 -0.27 24.65
CA PRO A 301 7.62 -1.12 25.35
C PRO A 301 6.86 -0.38 26.46
N ASP A 302 7.43 0.68 27.02
CA ASP A 302 6.86 1.47 28.10
C ASP A 302 5.86 2.54 27.62
N LEU A 303 5.81 2.79 26.33
CA LEU A 303 4.93 3.79 25.74
C LEU A 303 3.48 3.35 25.81
N LYS A 304 2.57 4.32 25.97
CA LYS A 304 1.14 4.11 25.70
C LYS A 304 0.89 4.12 24.18
N ILE A 305 -0.23 3.54 23.76
CA ILE A 305 -0.52 3.39 22.32
C ILE A 305 -0.55 4.71 21.56
N TYR A 306 -0.94 5.79 22.21
CA TYR A 306 -0.99 7.13 21.62
C TYR A 306 0.33 7.92 21.75
N GLN A 307 1.39 7.34 22.30
CA GLN A 307 2.67 8.01 22.58
C GLN A 307 3.76 7.53 21.62
N CYS A 308 4.69 8.43 21.33
CA CYS A 308 5.96 8.10 20.68
C CYS A 308 7.14 8.77 21.38
N GLY A 309 8.29 8.14 21.34
CA GLY A 309 9.52 8.72 21.87
C GLY A 309 10.27 9.51 20.81
N VAL A 310 10.50 10.80 21.04
CA VAL A 310 11.26 11.67 20.16
C VAL A 310 12.59 12.03 20.82
N PRO A 311 13.75 11.86 20.14
CA PRO A 311 15.05 12.28 20.65
C PRO A 311 15.04 13.78 21.01
N LYS A 312 15.64 14.14 22.14
CA LYS A 312 15.72 15.54 22.61
C LYS A 312 16.34 16.48 21.58
N GLU A 313 17.46 16.06 20.97
CA GLU A 313 18.14 16.84 19.94
C GLU A 313 17.25 17.11 18.72
N MET A 314 16.46 16.14 18.33
CA MET A 314 15.52 16.24 17.22
C MET A 314 14.34 17.16 17.57
N ALA A 315 13.81 17.02 18.79
CA ALA A 315 12.68 17.81 19.27
C ALA A 315 13.00 19.32 19.35
N ILE A 316 14.20 19.69 19.80
CA ILE A 316 14.62 21.09 19.82
C ILE A 316 14.59 21.71 18.43
N GLU A 317 15.09 21.01 17.42
CA GLU A 317 15.13 21.55 16.06
C GLU A 317 13.73 21.61 15.44
N LEU A 318 12.90 20.60 15.65
CA LEU A 318 11.53 20.57 15.12
C LEU A 318 10.64 21.65 15.75
N PHE A 319 10.71 21.85 17.05
CA PHE A 319 9.90 22.79 17.81
C PHE A 319 10.56 24.13 18.06
N ARG A 320 11.68 24.43 17.40
CA ARG A 320 12.48 25.64 17.62
C ARG A 320 11.66 26.93 17.64
N PRO A 321 10.79 27.25 16.70
CA PRO A 321 9.98 28.46 16.73
C PRO A 321 9.01 28.52 17.92
N PHE A 322 8.42 27.40 18.27
CA PHE A 322 7.48 27.28 19.38
C PHE A 322 8.18 27.51 20.73
N VAL A 323 9.37 26.92 20.89
CA VAL A 323 10.19 27.10 22.08
C VAL A 323 10.66 28.55 22.19
N MET A 324 11.11 29.17 21.09
CA MET A 324 11.50 30.57 21.10
C MET A 324 10.33 31.47 21.47
N LYS A 325 9.11 31.21 20.95
CA LYS A 325 7.91 31.92 21.31
C LYS A 325 7.61 31.79 22.80
N LYS A 326 7.65 30.58 23.33
CA LYS A 326 7.38 30.30 24.76
C LYS A 326 8.39 30.99 25.69
N LEU A 327 9.68 30.95 25.37
CA LEU A 327 10.72 31.64 26.16
C LEU A 327 10.52 33.16 26.21
N VAL A 328 9.99 33.77 25.16
CA VAL A 328 9.66 35.21 25.14
C VAL A 328 8.39 35.48 25.93
N GLU A 329 7.36 34.67 25.84
CA GLU A 329 6.10 34.78 26.59
C GLU A 329 6.31 34.64 28.10
N ASP A 330 7.15 33.69 28.51
CA ASP A 330 7.50 33.44 29.93
C ASP A 330 8.49 34.50 30.50
N GLY A 331 8.90 35.48 29.67
CA GLY A 331 9.79 36.56 30.09
C GLY A 331 11.26 36.12 30.33
N VAL A 332 11.62 34.89 30.05
CA VAL A 332 13.02 34.36 30.19
C VAL A 332 13.94 35.00 29.14
N ALA A 333 13.40 35.31 27.95
CA ALA A 333 14.14 35.98 26.90
C ALA A 333 13.47 37.31 26.54
N ASN A 334 14.24 38.40 26.46
CA ASN A 334 13.76 39.74 26.18
C ASN A 334 13.31 39.94 24.71
N ASN A 335 13.84 39.16 23.80
CA ASN A 335 13.52 39.18 22.38
C ASN A 335 13.86 37.88 21.67
N ILE A 336 13.38 37.75 20.44
CA ILE A 336 13.62 36.52 19.60
C ILE A 336 15.10 36.26 19.36
N LYS A 337 15.96 37.28 19.25
CA LYS A 337 17.42 37.09 19.07
C LYS A 337 18.06 36.51 20.31
N SER A 338 17.60 36.94 21.52
CA SER A 338 18.07 36.38 22.79
C SER A 338 17.59 34.93 22.93
N ALA A 339 16.30 34.68 22.66
CA ALA A 339 15.76 33.33 22.67
C ALA A 339 16.52 32.38 21.71
N LYS A 340 16.84 32.82 20.50
CA LYS A 340 17.63 32.02 19.54
C LYS A 340 19.02 31.67 20.13
N LYS A 341 19.72 32.64 20.73
CA LYS A 341 21.04 32.38 21.37
C LYS A 341 20.92 31.40 22.53
N MET A 342 19.83 31.43 23.30
CA MET A 342 19.59 30.50 24.40
C MET A 342 19.36 29.09 23.86
N VAL A 343 18.56 28.93 22.81
CA VAL A 343 18.31 27.64 22.13
C VAL A 343 19.59 27.09 21.53
N ASP A 344 20.39 27.92 20.84
CA ASP A 344 21.69 27.51 20.26
C ASP A 344 22.68 27.04 21.31
N LYS A 345 22.59 27.57 22.55
CA LYS A 345 23.43 27.17 23.70
C LYS A 345 22.83 26.05 24.55
N GLN A 346 21.64 25.58 24.23
CA GLN A 346 20.92 24.52 24.94
C GLN A 346 20.90 24.71 26.47
N ARG A 347 20.47 25.88 26.92
CA ARG A 347 20.36 26.17 28.36
C ARG A 347 19.25 25.32 29.01
N THR A 348 19.29 25.17 30.33
CA THR A 348 18.30 24.38 31.10
C THR A 348 16.89 24.88 30.90
N GLU A 349 16.68 26.18 30.89
CA GLU A 349 15.34 26.81 30.68
C GLU A 349 14.74 26.48 29.33
N VAL A 350 15.56 26.16 28.32
CA VAL A 350 15.09 25.72 27.01
C VAL A 350 14.44 24.33 27.07
N TRP A 351 14.98 23.43 27.90
CA TRP A 351 14.42 22.10 28.07
C TRP A 351 13.07 22.12 28.79
N ASP A 352 12.94 23.00 29.81
CA ASP A 352 11.67 23.18 30.51
C ASP A 352 10.59 23.76 29.58
N ALA A 353 10.95 24.76 28.77
CA ALA A 353 10.07 25.31 27.75
C ALA A 353 9.71 24.27 26.67
N LEU A 354 10.64 23.42 26.26
CA LEU A 354 10.40 22.35 25.31
C LEU A 354 9.41 21.30 25.85
N ASP A 355 9.55 20.91 27.12
CA ASP A 355 8.64 19.95 27.76
C ASP A 355 7.20 20.48 27.80
N VAL A 356 7.04 21.77 28.09
CA VAL A 356 5.71 22.41 28.06
C VAL A 356 5.14 22.48 26.64
N VAL A 357 5.95 22.84 25.65
CA VAL A 357 5.51 22.97 24.26
C VAL A 357 5.12 21.63 23.64
N ILE A 358 5.84 20.57 23.99
CA ILE A 358 5.57 19.22 23.45
C ILE A 358 4.27 18.63 24.00
N LYS A 359 3.91 18.95 25.26
CA LYS A 359 2.62 18.53 25.81
C LYS A 359 1.50 19.05 24.91
N GLU A 360 0.59 18.15 24.56
CA GLU A 360 -0.57 18.45 23.74
C GLU A 360 -0.30 18.86 22.27
N HIS A 361 0.96 18.76 21.79
CA HIS A 361 1.28 19.01 20.39
C HIS A 361 1.53 17.67 19.64
N PRO A 362 0.55 17.13 18.90
CA PRO A 362 0.70 15.86 18.23
C PRO A 362 1.74 15.95 17.10
N VAL A 363 2.45 14.86 16.87
CA VAL A 363 3.36 14.71 15.72
C VAL A 363 2.89 13.56 14.85
N LEU A 364 3.18 13.63 13.54
CA LEU A 364 2.86 12.59 12.59
C LEU A 364 4.11 11.74 12.34
N LEU A 365 3.97 10.43 12.45
CA LEU A 365 4.99 9.47 12.05
C LEU A 365 4.59 8.79 10.75
N ASN A 366 5.52 8.65 9.82
CA ASN A 366 5.34 7.99 8.54
C ASN A 366 6.47 7.02 8.23
N ARG A 367 6.14 5.83 7.73
CA ARG A 367 7.09 4.87 7.19
C ARG A 367 6.86 4.67 5.69
N ALA A 368 7.92 4.75 4.90
CA ALA A 368 7.89 4.39 3.49
C ALA A 368 8.19 2.87 3.31
N PRO A 369 7.47 2.14 2.43
CA PRO A 369 6.39 2.64 1.58
C PRO A 369 5.06 2.80 2.34
N THR A 370 4.34 3.90 2.07
CA THR A 370 2.99 4.12 2.63
C THR A 370 1.98 3.42 1.74
N LEU A 371 1.54 2.23 2.13
CA LEU A 371 0.64 1.40 1.32
C LEU A 371 -0.83 1.74 1.53
N HIS A 372 -1.19 2.18 2.73
CA HIS A 372 -2.54 2.54 3.13
C HIS A 372 -2.52 3.68 4.15
N ARG A 373 -3.68 4.22 4.49
CA ARG A 373 -3.80 5.41 5.35
C ARG A 373 -3.19 5.23 6.75
N LEU A 374 -3.14 4.01 7.28
CA LEU A 374 -2.53 3.71 8.59
C LEU A 374 -0.99 3.78 8.58
N GLY A 375 -0.37 3.95 7.41
CA GLY A 375 1.06 4.23 7.28
C GLY A 375 1.46 5.64 7.74
N ILE A 376 0.49 6.51 8.06
CA ILE A 376 0.69 7.82 8.69
C ILE A 376 -0.25 7.90 9.89
N GLN A 377 0.28 8.03 11.09
CA GLN A 377 -0.49 8.15 12.31
C GLN A 377 0.06 9.28 13.18
N ALA A 378 -0.82 9.89 13.97
CA ALA A 378 -0.45 10.90 14.95
C ALA A 378 -0.14 10.27 16.31
N PHE A 379 0.81 10.84 17.00
CA PHE A 379 1.21 10.44 18.35
C PHE A 379 1.49 11.67 19.20
N GLU A 380 1.34 11.53 20.50
CA GLU A 380 1.84 12.51 21.47
C GLU A 380 3.33 12.25 21.72
N PRO A 381 4.21 13.21 21.47
CA PRO A 381 5.64 13.01 21.65
C PRO A 381 6.03 13.03 23.13
N ILE A 382 6.97 12.15 23.47
CA ILE A 382 7.67 12.14 24.76
C ILE A 382 9.16 12.29 24.47
N LEU A 383 9.87 13.09 25.25
CA LEU A 383 11.30 13.25 25.13
C LEU A 383 12.02 11.99 25.62
N VAL A 384 12.93 11.49 24.79
CA VAL A 384 13.75 10.32 25.11
C VAL A 384 15.22 10.61 24.87
N GLU A 385 16.07 9.92 25.62
CA GLU A 385 17.52 9.95 25.41
C GLU A 385 17.90 9.10 24.18
N GLY A 386 19.03 9.44 23.57
CA GLY A 386 19.53 8.77 22.38
C GLY A 386 19.18 9.51 21.09
N ARG A 387 19.32 8.84 19.94
CA ARG A 387 19.11 9.42 18.61
C ARG A 387 18.05 8.69 17.78
N ALA A 388 17.43 7.64 18.33
CA ALA A 388 16.42 6.85 17.68
C ALA A 388 15.01 7.24 18.15
N LEU A 389 14.04 7.21 17.25
CA LEU A 389 12.63 7.34 17.58
C LEU A 389 12.16 6.07 18.30
N ARG A 390 11.40 6.19 19.36
CA ARG A 390 10.76 5.05 20.01
C ARG A 390 9.33 4.90 19.50
N LEU A 391 9.01 3.69 19.05
CA LEU A 391 7.71 3.36 18.51
C LEU A 391 7.03 2.30 19.36
N HIS A 392 5.72 2.47 19.58
CA HIS A 392 4.91 1.49 20.30
C HIS A 392 4.84 0.16 19.51
N PRO A 393 5.07 -0.99 20.14
CA PRO A 393 5.15 -2.26 19.41
C PRO A 393 3.85 -2.68 18.72
N LEU A 394 2.69 -2.33 19.23
CA LEU A 394 1.38 -2.70 18.63
C LEU A 394 1.11 -1.99 17.30
N VAL A 395 1.63 -0.79 17.09
CA VAL A 395 1.43 -0.05 15.83
C VAL A 395 2.37 -0.52 14.72
N CYS A 396 3.38 -1.32 15.02
CA CYS A 396 4.32 -1.84 14.01
C CYS A 396 3.62 -2.64 12.91
N THR A 397 2.52 -3.33 13.22
CA THR A 397 1.73 -4.08 12.25
C THR A 397 1.10 -3.15 11.20
N ALA A 398 0.55 -2.00 11.62
CA ALA A 398 -0.05 -1.01 10.74
C ALA A 398 0.99 -0.38 9.80
N TYR A 399 2.19 -0.12 10.28
CA TYR A 399 3.30 0.40 9.49
C TYR A 399 4.03 -0.67 8.68
N ASN A 400 3.80 -1.94 8.93
CA ASN A 400 4.64 -3.06 8.47
C ASN A 400 6.13 -2.81 8.79
N ALA A 401 6.40 -2.29 10.00
CA ALA A 401 7.72 -1.89 10.46
C ALA A 401 8.34 -2.98 11.33
N ASP A 402 9.64 -3.14 11.21
CA ASP A 402 10.48 -3.92 12.13
C ASP A 402 11.68 -3.08 12.61
N PHE A 403 12.43 -3.60 13.54
CA PHE A 403 13.52 -2.87 14.19
C PHE A 403 14.90 -3.34 13.72
N ASP A 404 15.02 -3.77 12.46
CA ASP A 404 16.25 -4.23 11.83
C ASP A 404 17.10 -3.10 11.20
N GLY A 405 16.71 -1.85 11.40
CA GLY A 405 17.33 -0.65 10.83
C GLY A 405 16.35 0.23 10.06
N ASP A 406 15.07 -0.05 10.15
CA ASP A 406 14.01 0.77 9.55
C ASP A 406 14.08 2.21 10.06
N GLN A 407 13.76 3.14 9.16
CA GLN A 407 13.66 4.56 9.46
C GLN A 407 12.24 5.05 9.27
N MET A 408 11.85 6.01 10.10
CA MET A 408 10.57 6.72 9.96
C MET A 408 10.78 8.23 9.88
N ALA A 409 9.90 8.88 9.13
CA ALA A 409 9.83 10.33 9.07
C ALA A 409 8.88 10.85 10.17
N ILE A 410 9.24 11.99 10.77
CA ILE A 410 8.42 12.71 11.72
C ILE A 410 8.04 14.08 11.12
N HIS A 411 6.79 14.49 11.30
CA HIS A 411 6.26 15.76 10.84
C HIS A 411 5.52 16.47 11.97
N VAL A 412 5.65 17.79 12.03
CA VAL A 412 5.00 18.61 13.05
C VAL A 412 3.88 19.43 12.41
N PRO A 413 2.60 19.21 12.76
CA PRO A 413 1.51 20.08 12.36
C PRO A 413 1.69 21.50 12.94
N LEU A 414 1.49 22.53 12.13
CA LEU A 414 1.79 23.90 12.55
C LEU A 414 0.55 24.67 13.00
N SER A 415 -0.56 24.61 12.25
CA SER A 415 -1.78 25.33 12.56
C SER A 415 -2.63 24.62 13.62
N ALA A 416 -3.50 25.36 14.29
CA ALA A 416 -4.42 24.81 15.29
C ALA A 416 -5.39 23.80 14.66
N GLU A 417 -5.86 24.07 13.44
CA GLU A 417 -6.74 23.20 12.67
C GLU A 417 -6.04 21.89 12.33
N ALA A 418 -4.78 21.96 11.86
CA ALA A 418 -3.99 20.77 11.55
C ALA A 418 -3.71 19.91 12.81
N GLN A 419 -3.45 20.54 13.95
CA GLN A 419 -3.29 19.84 15.22
C GLN A 419 -4.59 19.20 15.69
N ALA A 420 -5.73 19.86 15.53
CA ALA A 420 -7.04 19.30 15.86
C ALA A 420 -7.37 18.09 14.98
N GLU A 421 -7.14 18.17 13.67
CA GLU A 421 -7.31 17.04 12.77
C GLU A 421 -6.37 15.87 13.11
N ALA A 422 -5.11 16.15 13.42
CA ALA A 422 -4.16 15.13 13.83
C ALA A 422 -4.61 14.41 15.11
N ARG A 423 -5.15 15.16 16.08
CA ARG A 423 -5.61 14.62 17.36
C ARG A 423 -6.92 13.83 17.25
N ILE A 424 -7.87 14.30 16.47
CA ILE A 424 -9.21 13.70 16.38
C ILE A 424 -9.23 12.55 15.37
N LEU A 425 -8.67 12.76 14.16
CA LEU A 425 -8.79 11.81 13.06
C LEU A 425 -7.60 10.84 12.96
N MET A 426 -6.38 11.33 13.25
CA MET A 426 -5.15 10.58 12.94
C MET A 426 -4.48 9.94 14.14
N LEU A 427 -4.94 10.21 15.36
CA LEU A 427 -4.34 9.63 16.56
C LEU A 427 -4.38 8.10 16.50
N SER A 428 -3.29 7.45 16.86
CA SER A 428 -3.18 5.98 16.79
C SER A 428 -4.24 5.25 17.62
N ALA A 429 -4.64 5.82 18.76
CA ALA A 429 -5.70 5.26 19.60
C ALA A 429 -7.09 5.25 18.93
N ASN A 430 -7.33 6.14 17.96
CA ASN A 430 -8.58 6.23 17.21
C ASN A 430 -8.57 5.40 15.91
N ASN A 431 -7.42 4.79 15.55
CA ASN A 431 -7.22 4.02 14.33
C ASN A 431 -6.83 2.58 14.63
N LEU A 432 -7.63 1.91 15.47
CA LEU A 432 -7.38 0.52 15.87
C LEU A 432 -7.91 -0.50 14.86
N LEU A 433 -8.87 -0.13 14.00
CA LEU A 433 -9.51 -0.99 13.02
C LEU A 433 -8.94 -0.79 11.61
N ARG A 434 -8.88 -1.86 10.83
CA ARG A 434 -8.53 -1.80 9.41
C ARG A 434 -9.72 -1.28 8.60
N PRO A 435 -9.51 -0.33 7.69
CA PRO A 435 -10.57 0.11 6.79
C PRO A 435 -10.99 -0.95 5.75
N GLN A 436 -10.22 -2.01 5.59
CA GLN A 436 -10.45 -3.09 4.64
C GLN A 436 -11.55 -4.07 5.09
N ASP A 437 -11.47 -4.54 6.31
CA ASP A 437 -12.29 -5.63 6.88
C ASP A 437 -12.96 -5.29 8.21
N GLY A 438 -12.61 -4.17 8.83
CA GLY A 438 -13.13 -3.76 10.12
C GLY A 438 -12.56 -4.51 11.31
N HIS A 439 -11.61 -5.44 11.11
CA HIS A 439 -10.95 -6.14 12.20
C HIS A 439 -9.81 -5.32 12.81
N PRO A 440 -9.45 -5.55 14.07
CA PRO A 440 -8.35 -4.85 14.72
C PRO A 440 -7.03 -5.05 14.00
N VAL A 441 -6.31 -3.94 13.75
CA VAL A 441 -4.95 -3.97 13.21
C VAL A 441 -3.92 -4.07 14.34
N THR A 442 -4.21 -3.47 15.50
CA THR A 442 -3.34 -3.41 16.67
C THR A 442 -3.54 -4.63 17.55
N VAL A 443 -3.16 -5.80 17.05
CA VAL A 443 -3.22 -7.06 17.80
C VAL A 443 -1.85 -7.36 18.39
N PRO A 444 -1.76 -7.87 19.63
CA PRO A 444 -0.49 -8.32 20.19
C PRO A 444 0.23 -9.30 19.27
N THR A 445 1.56 -9.22 19.24
CA THR A 445 2.44 -10.02 18.37
C THR A 445 3.59 -10.63 19.15
N GLN A 446 4.17 -11.71 18.63
CA GLN A 446 5.41 -12.34 19.11
C GLN A 446 5.41 -12.56 20.65
N ASP A 447 6.28 -11.89 21.39
CA ASP A 447 6.45 -12.08 22.83
C ASP A 447 5.18 -11.76 23.63
N MET A 448 4.36 -10.84 23.17
CA MET A 448 3.08 -10.51 23.82
C MET A 448 2.10 -11.69 23.73
N ILE A 449 2.06 -12.36 22.57
CA ILE A 449 1.23 -13.57 22.40
C ILE A 449 1.80 -14.70 23.24
N LEU A 450 3.10 -14.93 23.19
CA LEU A 450 3.76 -16.00 23.91
C LEU A 450 3.57 -15.86 25.42
N GLY A 451 3.69 -14.64 25.96
CA GLY A 451 3.45 -14.35 27.36
C GLY A 451 2.00 -14.58 27.78
N SER A 452 1.04 -14.15 26.95
CA SER A 452 -0.40 -14.39 27.20
C SER A 452 -0.76 -15.88 27.12
N TYR A 453 -0.17 -16.59 26.16
CA TYR A 453 -0.33 -18.04 26.01
C TYR A 453 0.23 -18.78 27.23
N TYR A 454 1.45 -18.45 27.65
CA TYR A 454 2.09 -19.00 28.83
C TYR A 454 1.27 -18.71 30.10
N LEU A 455 0.73 -17.50 30.24
CA LEU A 455 -0.06 -17.09 31.40
C LEU A 455 -1.38 -17.86 31.51
N THR A 456 -2.05 -18.13 30.39
CA THR A 456 -3.35 -18.83 30.36
C THR A 456 -3.25 -20.34 30.22
N TYR A 457 -2.05 -20.88 30.21
CA TYR A 457 -1.77 -22.30 30.10
C TYR A 457 -2.27 -23.06 31.35
N LEU A 458 -2.59 -24.33 31.18
CA LEU A 458 -2.96 -25.24 32.30
C LEU A 458 -2.01 -26.43 32.28
N ARG A 459 -1.36 -26.71 33.40
CA ARG A 459 -0.42 -27.81 33.52
C ARG A 459 -0.72 -28.67 34.73
N LEU A 460 -0.76 -29.96 34.50
CA LEU A 460 -0.82 -31.01 35.52
C LEU A 460 0.51 -31.75 35.58
N GLY A 461 0.85 -32.30 36.77
CA GLY A 461 2.03 -33.14 36.92
C GLY A 461 3.01 -32.64 37.97
N LYS A 462 3.99 -33.46 38.33
CA LYS A 462 5.01 -33.19 39.39
C LYS A 462 5.88 -31.95 39.07
N ALA A 463 5.96 -31.55 37.80
CA ALA A 463 6.73 -30.39 37.44
C ALA A 463 6.08 -29.05 37.82
N GLU A 464 4.77 -29.05 38.16
CA GLU A 464 4.00 -27.86 38.52
C GLU A 464 3.62 -27.95 40.00
N LYS A 465 4.11 -27.04 40.84
CA LYS A 465 3.81 -27.00 42.27
C LYS A 465 2.31 -26.79 42.53
N GLY A 466 1.74 -27.63 43.37
CA GLY A 466 0.33 -27.63 43.68
C GLY A 466 -0.56 -28.37 42.68
N ALA A 467 0.04 -29.01 41.70
CA ALA A 467 -0.65 -29.82 40.70
C ALA A 467 -0.10 -31.26 40.60
N GLU A 468 0.64 -31.70 41.63
CA GLU A 468 1.24 -33.03 41.67
C GLU A 468 0.19 -34.14 41.79
N ARG A 469 -0.96 -33.85 42.42
CA ARG A 469 -2.07 -34.80 42.64
C ARG A 469 -3.42 -34.21 42.33
N VAL A 470 -4.33 -35.04 41.88
CA VAL A 470 -5.69 -34.64 41.49
C VAL A 470 -6.71 -35.62 42.13
N PHE A 471 -7.90 -35.10 42.44
CA PHE A 471 -9.05 -35.88 42.88
C PHE A 471 -9.90 -36.29 41.68
N VAL A 472 -10.03 -37.58 41.41
CA VAL A 472 -10.80 -38.09 40.25
C VAL A 472 -12.30 -38.05 40.61
N THR A 473 -13.06 -37.30 39.82
CA THR A 473 -14.51 -37.15 39.96
C THR A 473 -15.28 -38.11 39.06
N ASP A 474 -14.78 -38.36 37.87
CA ASP A 474 -15.32 -39.34 36.93
C ASP A 474 -14.16 -40.05 36.24
N ALA A 475 -14.17 -41.36 36.10
CA ALA A 475 -13.10 -42.12 35.48
C ALA A 475 -13.16 -42.15 33.95
N GLY A 476 -14.28 -41.78 33.31
CA GLY A 476 -14.46 -41.99 31.88
C GLY A 476 -14.08 -43.43 31.47
N ASP A 477 -13.29 -43.59 30.42
CA ASP A 477 -12.81 -44.87 29.90
C ASP A 477 -11.34 -45.14 30.31
N THR A 478 -10.82 -44.42 31.32
CA THR A 478 -9.39 -44.49 31.71
C THR A 478 -9.06 -45.57 32.70
N GLY A 479 -10.05 -46.16 33.37
CA GLY A 479 -9.86 -47.17 34.42
C GLY A 479 -9.30 -46.62 35.74
N LEU A 480 -9.25 -45.30 35.93
CA LEU A 480 -8.81 -44.68 37.18
C LEU A 480 -9.82 -44.85 38.32
N PRO A 481 -9.39 -44.92 39.61
CA PRO A 481 -10.31 -45.05 40.74
C PRO A 481 -11.07 -43.72 40.94
N VAL A 482 -12.38 -43.79 40.91
CA VAL A 482 -13.27 -42.66 41.20
C VAL A 482 -13.34 -42.39 42.71
N GLY A 483 -13.25 -41.12 43.09
CA GLY A 483 -13.33 -40.69 44.51
C GLY A 483 -11.99 -40.78 45.25
N GLU A 484 -10.89 -41.04 44.56
CA GLU A 484 -9.55 -41.11 45.16
C GLU A 484 -8.63 -40.01 44.60
N VAL A 485 -7.56 -39.75 45.35
CA VAL A 485 -6.49 -38.82 44.95
C VAL A 485 -5.40 -39.60 44.23
N VAL A 486 -5.22 -39.31 42.94
CA VAL A 486 -4.29 -39.96 42.06
C VAL A 486 -3.11 -39.01 41.73
N ASP A 487 -1.95 -39.56 41.42
CA ASP A 487 -0.80 -38.79 40.90
C ASP A 487 -1.20 -38.17 39.57
N ALA A 488 -0.89 -36.88 39.38
CA ALA A 488 -1.28 -36.14 38.19
C ALA A 488 -0.59 -36.63 36.90
N ASP A 489 0.61 -37.15 37.01
CA ASP A 489 1.32 -37.71 35.85
C ASP A 489 0.62 -38.99 35.36
N ASP A 490 0.15 -39.85 36.28
CA ASP A 490 -0.59 -41.05 35.94
C ASP A 490 -2.00 -40.71 35.36
N PHE A 491 -2.63 -39.68 35.91
CA PHE A 491 -3.91 -39.17 35.39
C PHE A 491 -3.78 -38.65 33.92
N VAL A 492 -2.76 -37.86 33.65
CA VAL A 492 -2.47 -37.36 32.30
C VAL A 492 -2.14 -38.49 31.33
N ALA A 493 -1.33 -39.45 31.75
CA ALA A 493 -0.97 -40.63 30.93
C ALA A 493 -2.21 -41.48 30.59
N ALA A 494 -3.10 -41.71 31.58
CA ALA A 494 -4.34 -42.47 31.38
C ALA A 494 -5.30 -41.75 30.40
N ASN A 495 -5.46 -40.44 30.55
CA ASN A 495 -6.29 -39.62 29.65
C ASN A 495 -5.72 -39.61 28.21
N LYS A 496 -4.41 -39.49 28.07
CA LYS A 496 -3.75 -39.57 26.75
C LYS A 496 -3.96 -40.90 26.06
N ALA A 497 -3.89 -42.01 26.83
CA ALA A 497 -4.16 -43.37 26.35
C ALA A 497 -5.63 -43.55 25.97
N ALA A 498 -6.57 -43.06 26.79
CA ALA A 498 -8.01 -43.12 26.49
C ALA A 498 -8.36 -42.36 25.24
N LYS A 499 -7.84 -41.15 25.09
CA LYS A 499 -8.01 -40.29 23.88
C LYS A 499 -7.45 -40.95 22.61
N ALA A 500 -6.28 -41.60 22.69
CA ALA A 500 -5.69 -42.31 21.57
C ALA A 500 -6.58 -43.48 21.11
N ASN A 501 -7.33 -44.09 22.02
CA ASN A 501 -8.28 -45.18 21.75
C ASN A 501 -9.69 -44.71 21.40
N GLY A 502 -9.93 -43.36 21.30
CA GLY A 502 -11.24 -42.81 21.05
C GLY A 502 -12.22 -42.87 22.21
N GLY A 503 -11.74 -43.11 23.42
CA GLY A 503 -12.53 -43.18 24.65
C GLY A 503 -12.75 -41.82 25.34
N ARG A 504 -13.60 -41.82 26.33
CA ARG A 504 -13.94 -40.62 27.12
C ARG A 504 -12.85 -40.39 28.18
N GLU A 505 -12.41 -39.15 28.30
CA GLU A 505 -11.42 -38.68 29.27
C GLU A 505 -12.00 -38.66 30.71
N ALA A 506 -11.16 -38.91 31.72
CA ALA A 506 -11.53 -38.77 33.12
C ALA A 506 -11.64 -37.28 33.52
N GLU A 507 -12.55 -36.99 34.46
CA GLU A 507 -12.68 -35.67 35.05
C GLU A 507 -12.03 -35.60 36.43
N TYR A 508 -11.58 -34.40 36.84
CA TYR A 508 -10.87 -34.20 38.08
C TYR A 508 -11.28 -32.93 38.80
N ARG A 509 -11.03 -32.89 40.10
CA ARG A 509 -11.14 -31.71 40.94
C ARG A 509 -9.76 -31.32 41.49
N PRO A 510 -9.40 -30.02 41.45
CA PRO A 510 -8.18 -29.53 42.10
C PRO A 510 -8.21 -29.71 43.61
N LEU A 511 -7.08 -29.95 44.27
CA LEU A 511 -6.97 -30.12 45.72
C LEU A 511 -6.87 -28.78 46.46
N HIS A 512 -6.31 -27.73 45.80
CA HIS A 512 -6.12 -26.43 46.44
C HIS A 512 -7.33 -25.54 46.20
N ALA A 513 -7.86 -24.97 47.27
CA ALA A 513 -8.99 -24.04 47.25
C ALA A 513 -8.65 -22.77 48.03
N TYR A 514 -9.02 -21.60 47.50
CA TYR A 514 -8.73 -20.28 48.05
C TYR A 514 -10.05 -19.48 48.17
N VAL A 515 -10.10 -18.63 49.23
CA VAL A 515 -11.29 -17.83 49.53
C VAL A 515 -11.35 -16.59 48.59
N THR A 516 -10.23 -16.04 48.20
CA THR A 516 -10.17 -14.87 47.32
C THR A 516 -9.11 -15.03 46.22
N SER A 517 -9.27 -14.28 45.14
CA SER A 517 -8.26 -14.21 44.08
C SER A 517 -6.91 -13.65 44.56
N ALA A 518 -6.96 -12.70 45.54
CA ALA A 518 -5.77 -12.12 46.14
C ALA A 518 -4.97 -13.17 46.95
N GLU A 519 -5.67 -14.04 47.68
CA GLU A 519 -5.03 -15.14 48.41
C GLU A 519 -4.33 -16.14 47.48
N ALA A 520 -4.97 -16.49 46.37
CA ALA A 520 -4.34 -17.32 45.34
C ALA A 520 -3.07 -16.70 44.76
N ILE A 521 -3.07 -15.37 44.49
CA ILE A 521 -1.88 -14.62 44.02
C ILE A 521 -0.80 -14.58 45.11
N MET A 522 -1.17 -14.41 46.39
CA MET A 522 -0.20 -14.48 47.49
C MET A 522 0.43 -15.86 47.61
N ALA A 523 -0.35 -16.96 47.46
CA ALA A 523 0.16 -18.31 47.44
C ALA A 523 1.15 -18.56 46.29
N TYR A 524 0.90 -17.99 45.13
CA TYR A 524 1.83 -18.01 44.04
C TYR A 524 3.13 -17.21 44.34
N ASN A 525 2.99 -16.01 44.88
CA ASN A 525 4.14 -15.16 45.22
C ASN A 525 5.02 -15.76 46.31
N SER A 526 4.43 -16.52 47.25
CA SER A 526 5.18 -17.29 48.27
C SER A 526 5.81 -18.58 47.71
N GLY A 527 5.51 -18.95 46.48
CA GLY A 527 5.97 -20.18 45.86
C GLY A 527 5.30 -21.47 46.37
N ALA A 528 4.14 -21.35 46.98
CA ALA A 528 3.36 -22.51 47.45
C ALA A 528 2.67 -23.24 46.30
N ILE A 529 2.24 -22.49 45.27
CA ILE A 529 1.62 -23.01 44.05
C ILE A 529 2.32 -22.43 42.81
N GLY A 530 2.25 -23.19 41.71
CA GLY A 530 2.75 -22.75 40.39
C GLY A 530 1.71 -21.86 39.66
N LEU A 531 2.16 -21.21 38.60
CA LEU A 531 1.33 -20.32 37.79
C LEU A 531 0.21 -21.06 37.04
N HIS A 532 0.49 -22.28 36.61
CA HIS A 532 -0.37 -23.10 35.74
C HIS A 532 -1.18 -24.14 36.49
N ALA A 533 -0.96 -24.26 37.80
CA ALA A 533 -1.66 -25.24 38.63
C ALA A 533 -3.17 -24.94 38.67
N PRO A 534 -4.03 -25.91 38.41
CA PRO A 534 -5.47 -25.75 38.58
C PRO A 534 -5.79 -25.57 40.03
N ILE A 535 -6.61 -24.57 40.34
CA ILE A 535 -7.08 -24.22 41.70
C ILE A 535 -8.56 -23.97 41.69
N LEU A 536 -9.16 -24.04 42.87
CA LEU A 536 -10.53 -23.59 43.14
C LEU A 536 -10.46 -22.22 43.81
N VAL A 537 -11.21 -21.25 43.30
CA VAL A 537 -11.32 -19.91 43.89
C VAL A 537 -12.79 -19.58 44.10
N ARG A 538 -13.13 -19.07 45.29
CA ARG A 538 -14.46 -18.55 45.57
C ARG A 538 -14.61 -17.16 44.94
N VAL A 539 -15.57 -17.00 44.05
CA VAL A 539 -15.93 -15.72 43.45
C VAL A 539 -17.29 -15.29 44.02
N GLU A 540 -17.35 -14.05 44.46
CA GLU A 540 -18.56 -13.40 44.93
C GLU A 540 -19.04 -12.40 43.86
N LYS A 541 -20.29 -12.55 43.47
CA LYS A 541 -20.98 -11.62 42.56
C LYS A 541 -22.41 -11.40 43.02
N THR A 542 -22.97 -10.25 42.74
CA THR A 542 -24.40 -9.99 42.91
C THR A 542 -25.15 -10.50 41.68
N VAL A 543 -25.99 -11.52 41.88
CA VAL A 543 -26.89 -12.06 40.85
C VAL A 543 -28.29 -11.67 41.28
N ASP A 544 -29.06 -11.00 40.42
CA ASP A 544 -30.41 -10.50 40.71
C ASP A 544 -30.54 -9.68 42.02
N GLY A 545 -29.48 -8.91 42.34
CA GLY A 545 -29.42 -8.07 43.53
C GLY A 545 -29.11 -8.82 44.85
N VAL A 546 -28.88 -10.13 44.81
CA VAL A 546 -28.50 -10.94 45.97
C VAL A 546 -27.00 -11.31 45.86
N PRO A 547 -26.18 -11.06 46.89
CA PRO A 547 -24.80 -11.52 46.92
C PRO A 547 -24.76 -13.06 46.96
N ALA A 548 -24.22 -13.65 45.92
CA ALA A 548 -24.03 -15.09 45.81
C ALA A 548 -22.55 -15.42 45.61
N HIS A 549 -22.12 -16.61 45.99
CA HIS A 549 -20.75 -17.05 45.84
C HIS A 549 -20.69 -18.48 45.29
N ARG A 550 -19.65 -18.71 44.47
CA ARG A 550 -19.38 -20.04 43.88
C ARG A 550 -17.89 -20.31 43.82
N LEU A 551 -17.54 -21.59 43.90
CA LEU A 551 -16.17 -22.05 43.62
C LEU A 551 -16.02 -22.31 42.13
N ILE A 552 -15.09 -21.59 41.50
CA ILE A 552 -14.76 -21.77 40.09
C ILE A 552 -13.39 -22.45 39.96
N ARG A 553 -13.24 -23.30 38.93
CA ARG A 553 -11.98 -23.93 38.62
C ARG A 553 -11.19 -23.01 37.65
N THR A 554 -9.99 -22.60 38.08
CA THR A 554 -9.15 -21.68 37.29
C THR A 554 -7.68 -21.93 37.60
N THR A 555 -6.80 -21.09 37.08
CA THR A 555 -5.38 -21.02 37.42
C THR A 555 -5.01 -19.61 37.86
N VAL A 556 -3.91 -19.44 38.60
CA VAL A 556 -3.43 -18.11 38.99
C VAL A 556 -3.15 -17.24 37.78
N GLY A 557 -2.59 -17.84 36.72
CA GLY A 557 -2.31 -17.13 35.47
C GLY A 557 -3.57 -16.58 34.80
N ARG A 558 -4.67 -17.35 34.79
CA ARG A 558 -5.97 -16.89 34.24
C ARG A 558 -6.58 -15.78 35.08
N ILE A 559 -6.44 -15.82 36.41
CA ILE A 559 -6.90 -14.75 37.28
C ILE A 559 -6.19 -13.45 36.94
N ILE A 560 -4.85 -13.45 36.81
CA ILE A 560 -4.05 -12.29 36.47
C ILE A 560 -4.37 -11.78 35.05
N PHE A 561 -4.63 -12.68 34.11
CA PHE A 561 -4.98 -12.31 32.74
C PHE A 561 -6.36 -11.65 32.64
N ASN A 562 -7.32 -12.09 33.45
CA ASN A 562 -8.68 -11.53 33.47
C ASN A 562 -8.77 -10.18 34.20
N GLU A 563 -7.76 -9.78 34.99
CA GLU A 563 -7.80 -8.53 35.75
C GLU A 563 -7.97 -7.28 34.87
N PRO A 564 -7.21 -7.09 33.79
CA PRO A 564 -7.35 -5.92 32.89
C PRO A 564 -8.50 -6.07 31.88
N ILE A 565 -9.13 -7.22 31.76
CA ILE A 565 -10.17 -7.49 30.75
C ILE A 565 -11.55 -7.27 31.36
N PRO A 566 -12.44 -6.48 30.70
CA PRO A 566 -13.82 -6.36 31.11
C PRO A 566 -14.53 -7.73 31.17
N GLN A 567 -15.30 -7.98 32.27
CA GLN A 567 -15.87 -9.29 32.53
C GLN A 567 -17.30 -9.46 31.99
N ASP A 568 -17.61 -8.84 30.85
CA ASP A 568 -18.92 -8.87 30.19
C ASP A 568 -18.81 -8.88 28.65
N LEU A 569 -17.73 -9.43 28.11
CA LEU A 569 -17.46 -9.50 26.66
C LEU A 569 -18.34 -10.54 25.93
N GLY A 570 -19.12 -11.37 26.67
CA GLY A 570 -20.03 -12.32 26.05
C GLY A 570 -19.41 -13.67 25.66
N TYR A 571 -18.29 -14.05 26.25
CA TYR A 571 -17.75 -15.42 26.13
C TYR A 571 -18.46 -16.40 27.07
N VAL A 572 -19.03 -15.89 28.14
CA VAL A 572 -19.79 -16.66 29.13
C VAL A 572 -21.23 -16.21 29.10
N ASP A 573 -22.17 -17.16 29.00
CA ASP A 573 -23.58 -16.87 29.11
C ASP A 573 -23.91 -16.60 30.59
N ARG A 574 -24.16 -15.32 30.91
CA ARG A 574 -24.47 -14.87 32.27
C ARG A 574 -25.92 -15.18 32.68
N SER A 575 -26.78 -15.57 31.74
CA SER A 575 -28.15 -16.00 32.03
C SER A 575 -28.19 -17.40 32.63
N ASP A 576 -27.18 -18.23 32.41
CA ASP A 576 -27.06 -19.55 32.97
C ASP A 576 -26.49 -19.46 34.40
N PRO A 577 -27.25 -19.90 35.43
CA PRO A 577 -26.80 -19.89 36.83
C PRO A 577 -25.53 -20.70 37.09
N GLU A 578 -25.26 -21.69 36.22
CA GLU A 578 -24.04 -22.50 36.33
C GLU A 578 -22.79 -21.76 35.94
N HIS A 579 -22.83 -20.90 34.92
CA HIS A 579 -21.70 -20.19 34.37
C HIS A 579 -21.63 -18.71 34.74
N ALA A 580 -22.61 -18.17 35.45
CA ALA A 580 -22.69 -16.74 35.82
C ALA A 580 -21.47 -16.22 36.60
N PHE A 581 -20.75 -17.08 37.32
CA PHE A 581 -19.58 -16.73 38.12
C PHE A 581 -18.25 -16.91 37.41
N ASP A 582 -18.20 -17.63 36.29
CA ASP A 582 -16.97 -17.94 35.59
C ASP A 582 -16.29 -16.68 35.06
N HIS A 583 -14.96 -16.72 34.95
CA HIS A 583 -14.22 -15.71 34.30
C HIS A 583 -14.48 -15.72 32.77
N GLU A 584 -14.52 -14.55 32.16
CA GLU A 584 -14.72 -14.44 30.71
C GLU A 584 -13.68 -15.28 29.92
N ILE A 585 -12.42 -15.24 30.33
CA ILE A 585 -11.37 -16.02 29.69
C ILE A 585 -11.03 -17.23 30.57
N SER A 586 -11.64 -18.36 30.25
CA SER A 586 -11.42 -19.67 30.92
C SER A 586 -10.61 -20.63 30.05
N PHE A 587 -10.25 -20.23 28.82
CA PHE A 587 -9.54 -21.04 27.85
C PHE A 587 -8.12 -20.52 27.65
N GLN A 588 -7.30 -21.27 26.91
CA GLN A 588 -5.94 -20.89 26.54
C GLN A 588 -5.96 -19.85 25.43
N VAL A 589 -5.19 -18.78 25.57
CA VAL A 589 -5.22 -17.61 24.69
C VAL A 589 -4.02 -17.62 23.73
N GLY A 590 -4.29 -17.76 22.44
CA GLY A 590 -3.33 -17.59 21.36
C GLY A 590 -3.64 -16.34 20.54
N LYS A 591 -2.97 -16.19 19.39
CA LYS A 591 -3.12 -15.02 18.51
C LYS A 591 -4.56 -14.78 18.05
N LYS A 592 -5.28 -15.85 17.67
CA LYS A 592 -6.67 -15.73 17.18
C LYS A 592 -7.57 -15.23 18.29
N GLN A 593 -7.49 -15.88 19.46
CA GLN A 593 -8.31 -15.53 20.62
C GLN A 593 -8.05 -14.10 21.11
N LEU A 594 -6.77 -13.63 21.09
CA LEU A 594 -6.45 -12.23 21.40
C LEU A 594 -7.11 -11.27 20.40
N GLY A 595 -7.08 -11.59 19.11
CA GLY A 595 -7.77 -10.81 18.09
C GLY A 595 -9.27 -10.70 18.36
N ASP A 596 -9.93 -11.81 18.67
CA ASP A 596 -11.37 -11.88 18.97
C ASP A 596 -11.72 -11.10 20.27
N ILE A 597 -10.90 -11.20 21.31
CA ILE A 597 -11.08 -10.45 22.57
C ILE A 597 -11.03 -8.95 22.32
N ILE A 598 -10.03 -8.49 21.55
CA ILE A 598 -9.86 -7.07 21.24
C ILE A 598 -11.00 -6.57 20.37
N ASP A 599 -11.42 -7.35 19.37
CA ASP A 599 -12.53 -7.00 18.50
C ASP A 599 -13.83 -6.80 19.28
N ARG A 600 -14.21 -7.74 20.13
CA ARG A 600 -15.37 -7.62 21.03
C ARG A 600 -15.24 -6.44 22.01
N CYS A 601 -14.03 -6.19 22.50
CA CYS A 601 -13.77 -5.06 23.37
C CYS A 601 -14.00 -3.73 22.66
N ILE A 602 -13.53 -3.58 21.41
CA ILE A 602 -13.73 -2.37 20.61
C ILE A 602 -15.23 -2.18 20.28
N GLN A 603 -15.92 -3.24 19.90
CA GLN A 603 -17.34 -3.18 19.57
C GLN A 603 -18.20 -2.74 20.77
N LYS A 604 -17.88 -3.21 21.98
CA LYS A 604 -18.67 -2.94 23.17
C LYS A 604 -18.29 -1.65 23.88
N TYR A 605 -17.00 -1.37 24.04
CA TYR A 605 -16.48 -0.28 24.85
C TYR A 605 -15.89 0.89 24.06
N GLY A 606 -15.75 0.75 22.75
CA GLY A 606 -15.13 1.76 21.90
C GLY A 606 -13.60 1.83 22.04
N PHE A 607 -13.00 2.82 21.42
CA PHE A 607 -11.53 2.89 21.25
C PHE A 607 -10.76 3.20 22.54
N THR A 608 -11.28 4.08 23.40
CA THR A 608 -10.55 4.58 24.57
C THR A 608 -10.24 3.48 25.58
N ILE A 609 -11.26 2.73 26.01
CA ILE A 609 -11.11 1.62 26.96
C ILE A 609 -10.31 0.48 26.33
N SER A 610 -10.55 0.20 25.05
CA SER A 610 -9.81 -0.84 24.34
C SER A 610 -8.32 -0.53 24.22
N ALA A 611 -7.94 0.74 24.10
CA ALA A 611 -6.54 1.16 24.09
C ALA A 611 -5.85 0.87 25.45
N GLU A 612 -6.54 1.10 26.58
CA GLU A 612 -6.02 0.77 27.91
C GLU A 612 -5.88 -0.75 28.11
N VAL A 613 -6.87 -1.51 27.67
CA VAL A 613 -6.82 -2.99 27.71
C VAL A 613 -5.64 -3.52 26.87
N LEU A 614 -5.43 -2.98 25.68
CA LEU A 614 -4.30 -3.33 24.81
C LEU A 614 -2.95 -3.05 25.48
N ASP A 615 -2.78 -1.88 26.10
CA ASP A 615 -1.55 -1.54 26.82
C ASP A 615 -1.29 -2.47 28.01
N ASN A 616 -2.34 -2.85 28.74
CA ASN A 616 -2.22 -3.77 29.85
C ASN A 616 -1.91 -5.21 29.39
N ILE A 617 -2.54 -5.69 28.33
CA ILE A 617 -2.23 -7.00 27.72
C ILE A 617 -0.78 -7.01 27.22
N LYS A 618 -0.32 -5.93 26.59
CA LYS A 618 1.08 -5.77 26.17
C LYS A 618 2.04 -5.91 27.36
N ALA A 619 1.79 -5.18 28.45
CA ALA A 619 2.63 -5.20 29.65
C ALA A 619 2.66 -6.58 30.29
N LEU A 620 1.52 -7.24 30.45
CA LEU A 620 1.43 -8.62 30.94
C LEU A 620 2.14 -9.60 30.00
N GLY A 621 1.95 -9.48 28.71
CA GLY A 621 2.59 -10.35 27.71
C GLY A 621 4.12 -10.30 27.82
N PHE A 622 4.71 -9.12 27.83
CA PHE A 622 6.15 -8.96 27.99
C PHE A 622 6.66 -9.46 29.33
N LYS A 623 5.97 -9.14 30.41
CA LYS A 623 6.35 -9.58 31.77
C LYS A 623 6.38 -11.11 31.86
N TYR A 624 5.33 -11.77 31.42
CA TYR A 624 5.22 -13.23 31.58
C TYR A 624 5.97 -14.00 30.48
N SER A 625 6.25 -13.43 29.35
CA SER A 625 7.20 -13.97 28.39
C SER A 625 8.62 -14.00 28.98
N THR A 626 9.00 -12.95 29.67
CA THR A 626 10.29 -12.88 30.39
C THR A 626 10.36 -13.87 31.55
N ILE A 627 9.33 -13.97 32.38
CA ILE A 627 9.26 -14.92 33.49
C ILE A 627 9.24 -16.35 33.00
N GLY A 628 8.51 -16.65 31.93
CA GLY A 628 8.44 -17.96 31.31
C GLY A 628 9.77 -18.48 30.77
N ALA A 629 10.67 -17.55 30.41
CA ALA A 629 12.05 -17.85 29.94
C ALA A 629 12.08 -18.94 28.84
N LEU A 630 11.09 -18.94 27.97
CA LEU A 630 10.98 -19.91 26.88
C LEU A 630 12.10 -19.68 25.87
N THR A 631 12.90 -20.69 25.64
CA THR A 631 14.00 -20.67 24.69
C THR A 631 13.98 -21.90 23.81
N ILE A 632 14.73 -21.88 22.71
CA ILE A 632 14.83 -22.98 21.76
C ILE A 632 16.23 -23.57 21.74
N SER A 633 16.30 -24.89 21.55
CA SER A 633 17.52 -25.64 21.35
C SER A 633 17.40 -26.56 20.15
N ILE A 634 18.50 -26.95 19.56
CA ILE A 634 18.52 -27.98 18.50
C ILE A 634 17.96 -29.29 19.03
N ALA A 635 18.14 -29.59 20.32
CA ALA A 635 17.61 -30.80 20.96
C ALA A 635 16.07 -30.85 21.00
N ASP A 636 15.41 -29.66 21.03
CA ASP A 636 13.94 -29.56 21.08
C ASP A 636 13.28 -29.95 19.73
N MET A 637 14.05 -30.00 18.65
CA MET A 637 13.62 -30.49 17.34
C MET A 637 13.64 -32.02 17.30
N THR A 638 12.57 -32.67 17.78
CA THR A 638 12.48 -34.13 17.73
C THR A 638 12.13 -34.62 16.34
N VAL A 639 12.89 -35.58 15.83
CA VAL A 639 12.62 -36.23 14.53
C VAL A 639 11.73 -37.45 14.81
N PRO A 640 10.61 -37.66 14.09
CA PRO A 640 9.77 -38.85 14.28
C PRO A 640 10.50 -40.14 13.88
N ASP A 641 10.48 -41.19 14.70
CA ASP A 641 11.10 -42.50 14.41
C ASP A 641 10.45 -43.16 13.19
N THR A 642 9.17 -42.89 12.94
CA THR A 642 8.41 -43.44 11.81
C THR A 642 8.76 -42.80 10.46
N LYS A 643 9.54 -41.72 10.44
CA LYS A 643 9.94 -41.01 9.21
C LYS A 643 10.60 -41.96 8.18
N GLN A 644 11.57 -42.73 8.63
CA GLN A 644 12.35 -43.59 7.77
C GLN A 644 11.48 -44.69 7.11
N THR A 645 10.59 -45.28 7.88
CA THR A 645 9.66 -46.33 7.38
C THR A 645 8.69 -45.80 6.35
N LEU A 646 8.17 -44.57 6.54
CA LEU A 646 7.28 -43.88 5.58
C LEU A 646 8.02 -43.58 4.27
N ILE A 647 9.26 -43.10 4.35
CA ILE A 647 10.06 -42.79 3.16
C ILE A 647 10.35 -44.07 2.36
N GLU A 648 10.78 -45.13 3.02
CA GLU A 648 11.08 -46.43 2.35
C GLU A 648 9.83 -47.05 1.70
N ALA A 649 8.65 -46.92 2.35
CA ALA A 649 7.41 -47.40 1.75
C ALA A 649 7.05 -46.64 0.47
N THR A 650 7.27 -45.33 0.45
CA THR A 650 7.03 -44.48 -0.72
C THR A 650 8.03 -44.75 -1.83
N GLU A 651 9.31 -44.96 -1.51
CA GLU A 651 10.33 -45.36 -2.49
C GLU A 651 9.95 -46.63 -3.24
N LYS A 652 9.41 -47.64 -2.54
CA LYS A 652 8.92 -48.87 -3.17
C LYS A 652 7.77 -48.58 -4.14
N LYS A 653 6.80 -47.75 -3.75
CA LYS A 653 5.71 -47.38 -4.65
C LYS A 653 6.20 -46.60 -5.87
N VAL A 654 7.12 -45.67 -5.71
CA VAL A 654 7.72 -44.91 -6.81
C VAL A 654 8.46 -45.83 -7.79
N LEU A 655 9.21 -46.80 -7.26
CA LEU A 655 9.87 -47.84 -8.11
C LEU A 655 8.85 -48.66 -8.91
N ASP A 656 7.70 -48.99 -8.33
CA ASP A 656 6.65 -49.71 -9.04
C ASP A 656 5.97 -48.86 -10.13
N ILE A 657 5.75 -47.58 -9.88
CA ILE A 657 5.28 -46.60 -10.89
C ILE A 657 6.30 -46.53 -12.05
N GLU A 658 7.59 -46.46 -11.73
CA GLU A 658 8.66 -46.43 -12.73
C GLU A 658 8.73 -47.74 -13.56
N LYS A 659 8.49 -48.90 -12.94
CA LYS A 659 8.37 -50.19 -13.67
C LYS A 659 7.18 -50.18 -14.61
N GLN A 660 6.01 -49.65 -14.21
CA GLN A 660 4.83 -49.52 -15.06
C GLN A 660 5.11 -48.61 -16.28
N TYR A 661 5.80 -47.51 -16.05
CA TYR A 661 6.23 -46.62 -17.13
C TYR A 661 7.18 -47.34 -18.10
N ARG A 662 8.21 -48.03 -17.59
CA ARG A 662 9.16 -48.77 -18.43
C ARG A 662 8.49 -49.91 -19.24
N ARG A 663 7.36 -50.45 -18.74
CA ARG A 663 6.52 -51.43 -19.46
C ARG A 663 5.57 -50.79 -20.45
N GLY A 664 5.47 -49.48 -20.50
CA GLY A 664 4.60 -48.72 -21.42
C GLY A 664 3.12 -48.66 -21.04
N PHE A 665 2.76 -48.99 -19.78
CA PHE A 665 1.37 -48.92 -19.31
C PHE A 665 0.89 -47.49 -19.03
N ILE A 666 1.80 -46.56 -18.71
CA ILE A 666 1.50 -45.17 -18.40
C ILE A 666 2.37 -44.23 -19.24
N THR A 667 1.84 -43.03 -19.49
CA THR A 667 2.59 -41.96 -20.18
C THR A 667 3.59 -41.30 -19.23
N ASN A 668 4.54 -40.52 -19.75
CA ASN A 668 5.51 -39.81 -18.92
C ASN A 668 4.84 -38.75 -18.03
N ASP A 669 3.75 -38.11 -18.53
CA ASP A 669 3.03 -37.09 -17.75
C ASP A 669 2.21 -37.72 -16.62
N GLU A 670 1.64 -38.92 -16.84
CA GLU A 670 0.98 -39.69 -15.80
C GLU A 670 1.97 -40.16 -14.74
N ARG A 671 3.13 -40.69 -15.16
CA ARG A 671 4.22 -41.06 -14.26
C ARG A 671 4.62 -39.90 -13.38
N TYR A 672 4.83 -38.72 -13.99
CA TYR A 672 5.20 -37.50 -13.27
C TYR A 672 4.16 -37.13 -12.21
N ARG A 673 2.86 -37.09 -12.57
CA ARG A 673 1.76 -36.78 -11.64
C ARG A 673 1.73 -37.79 -10.49
N LEU A 674 1.73 -39.08 -10.78
CA LEU A 674 1.68 -40.13 -9.75
C LEU A 674 2.86 -40.05 -8.78
N VAL A 675 4.06 -39.76 -9.25
CA VAL A 675 5.25 -39.62 -8.40
C VAL A 675 5.14 -38.40 -7.51
N VAL A 676 4.68 -37.26 -8.06
CA VAL A 676 4.49 -36.02 -7.28
C VAL A 676 3.42 -36.23 -6.21
N ASP A 677 2.27 -36.81 -6.57
CA ASP A 677 1.15 -37.04 -5.65
C ASP A 677 1.57 -37.99 -4.49
N GLU A 678 2.31 -39.06 -4.75
CA GLU A 678 2.82 -39.96 -3.71
C GLU A 678 3.80 -39.25 -2.75
N TRP A 679 4.69 -38.38 -3.26
CA TRP A 679 5.60 -37.64 -2.40
C TRP A 679 4.88 -36.51 -1.62
N GLU A 680 3.86 -35.90 -2.18
CA GLU A 680 3.01 -34.95 -1.44
C GLU A 680 2.26 -35.62 -0.30
N GLN A 681 1.70 -36.81 -0.56
CA GLN A 681 1.01 -37.60 0.48
C GLN A 681 1.99 -38.00 1.59
N THR A 682 3.16 -38.47 1.23
CA THR A 682 4.21 -38.85 2.22
C THR A 682 4.63 -37.63 3.05
N THR A 683 4.72 -36.46 2.44
CA THR A 683 5.05 -35.22 3.16
C THR A 683 3.97 -34.86 4.17
N LYS A 684 2.69 -35.08 3.85
CA LYS A 684 1.56 -34.90 4.78
C LYS A 684 1.60 -35.94 5.91
N ASP A 685 1.87 -37.20 5.61
CA ASP A 685 1.94 -38.28 6.60
C ASP A 685 3.10 -38.04 7.58
N VAL A 686 4.26 -37.65 7.09
CA VAL A 686 5.41 -37.26 7.95
C VAL A 686 5.08 -36.04 8.80
N THR A 687 4.31 -35.08 8.28
CA THR A 687 3.88 -33.91 9.05
C THR A 687 2.91 -34.30 10.18
N GLY A 688 1.98 -35.22 9.91
CA GLY A 688 1.08 -35.77 10.91
C GLY A 688 1.84 -36.55 12.00
N ALA A 689 2.80 -37.39 11.61
CA ALA A 689 3.65 -38.12 12.52
C ALA A 689 4.50 -37.17 13.42
N LEU A 690 5.02 -36.09 12.83
CA LEU A 690 5.75 -35.04 13.56
C LEU A 690 4.87 -34.32 14.56
N GLN A 691 3.66 -33.96 14.19
CA GLN A 691 2.71 -33.28 15.07
C GLN A 691 2.34 -34.15 16.29
N ASN A 692 2.19 -35.46 16.10
CA ASN A 692 1.90 -36.40 17.17
C ASN A 692 3.12 -36.69 18.07
N CYS A 693 4.34 -36.56 17.52
CA CYS A 693 5.59 -36.78 18.25
C CYS A 693 6.01 -35.60 19.12
N LEU A 694 5.62 -34.37 18.75
CA LEU A 694 5.95 -33.18 19.53
C LEU A 694 5.16 -33.13 20.83
N ASP A 695 5.88 -32.94 21.95
CA ASP A 695 5.27 -32.72 23.26
C ASP A 695 4.61 -31.34 23.32
N GLU A 696 3.45 -31.23 23.95
CA GLU A 696 2.74 -29.95 24.18
C GLU A 696 3.59 -28.93 24.97
N TYR A 697 4.50 -29.41 25.82
CA TYR A 697 5.42 -28.58 26.62
C TYR A 697 6.70 -28.19 25.87
N ASN A 698 6.88 -28.62 24.62
CA ASN A 698 8.04 -28.25 23.83
C ASN A 698 7.98 -26.74 23.48
N PRO A 699 9.03 -25.94 23.77
CA PRO A 699 9.04 -24.52 23.51
C PRO A 699 8.73 -24.17 22.05
N ILE A 700 9.20 -24.98 21.12
CA ILE A 700 8.96 -24.77 19.67
C ILE A 700 7.50 -24.99 19.32
N TYR A 701 6.90 -26.06 19.87
CA TYR A 701 5.47 -26.32 19.73
C TYR A 701 4.63 -25.17 20.32
N MET A 702 4.96 -24.71 21.51
CA MET A 702 4.28 -23.60 22.16
C MET A 702 4.35 -22.31 21.33
N MET A 703 5.50 -21.96 20.76
CA MET A 703 5.69 -20.79 19.89
C MET A 703 4.85 -20.88 18.60
N ALA A 704 4.80 -22.06 17.99
CA ALA A 704 4.03 -22.27 16.77
C ALA A 704 2.53 -22.36 17.04
N ASN A 705 2.10 -23.08 18.08
CA ASN A 705 0.69 -23.27 18.41
C ASN A 705 0.03 -21.98 18.94
N SER A 706 0.75 -21.18 19.68
CA SER A 706 0.28 -19.86 20.12
C SER A 706 0.09 -18.87 18.96
N GLY A 707 0.73 -19.11 17.81
CA GLY A 707 0.79 -18.16 16.70
C GLY A 707 1.77 -17.01 16.92
N ALA A 708 2.62 -17.08 17.93
CA ALA A 708 3.63 -16.07 18.24
C ALA A 708 4.70 -16.01 17.15
N ARG A 709 5.30 -17.15 16.82
CA ARG A 709 6.34 -17.25 15.78
C ARG A 709 6.43 -18.67 15.21
N GLY A 710 6.62 -18.75 13.92
CA GLY A 710 6.74 -20.03 13.24
C GLY A 710 5.39 -20.61 12.79
N SER A 711 5.49 -21.63 11.96
CA SER A 711 4.35 -22.41 11.48
C SER A 711 4.70 -23.89 11.46
N MET A 712 3.71 -24.77 11.44
CA MET A 712 3.92 -26.21 11.35
C MET A 712 4.74 -26.60 10.09
N ASN A 713 4.57 -25.83 8.98
CA ASN A 713 5.38 -26.03 7.77
C ASN A 713 6.87 -25.72 7.97
N GLN A 714 7.20 -24.74 8.80
CA GLN A 714 8.60 -24.45 9.13
C GLN A 714 9.18 -25.51 10.05
N ILE A 715 8.42 -26.01 11.03
CA ILE A 715 8.82 -27.12 11.91
C ILE A 715 9.04 -28.37 11.10
N ARG A 716 8.19 -28.66 10.11
CA ARG A 716 8.35 -29.78 9.17
C ARG A 716 9.69 -29.71 8.44
N GLN A 717 10.09 -28.53 7.96
CA GLN A 717 11.40 -28.38 7.29
C GLN A 717 12.57 -28.55 8.24
N LEU A 718 12.41 -28.26 9.53
CA LEU A 718 13.45 -28.36 10.54
C LEU A 718 13.61 -29.78 11.08
N ALA A 719 12.51 -30.50 11.30
CA ALA A 719 12.50 -31.81 11.99
C ALA A 719 11.84 -32.95 11.20
N GLY A 720 11.09 -32.67 10.18
CA GLY A 720 10.41 -33.68 9.35
C GLY A 720 11.12 -33.91 8.03
N MET A 721 10.45 -33.63 6.93
CA MET A 721 10.92 -33.74 5.55
C MET A 721 10.68 -32.40 4.83
N ARG A 722 11.69 -31.91 4.14
CA ARG A 722 11.54 -30.64 3.41
C ARG A 722 10.56 -30.75 2.25
N GLY A 723 10.58 -31.89 1.51
CA GLY A 723 9.60 -32.20 0.48
C GLY A 723 10.01 -31.75 -0.93
N LEU A 724 9.02 -31.59 -1.79
CA LEU A 724 9.21 -31.23 -3.19
C LEU A 724 9.57 -29.75 -3.36
N MET A 725 10.46 -29.48 -4.31
CA MET A 725 10.91 -28.12 -4.64
C MET A 725 10.48 -27.74 -6.05
N ALA A 726 10.25 -26.44 -6.25
CA ALA A 726 9.95 -25.88 -7.58
C ALA A 726 11.25 -25.51 -8.32
N ASN A 727 11.30 -25.77 -9.62
CA ASN A 727 12.40 -25.31 -10.48
C ASN A 727 12.24 -23.81 -10.81
N THR A 728 13.18 -23.25 -11.58
CA THR A 728 13.14 -21.83 -11.98
C THR A 728 11.96 -21.49 -12.89
N ALA A 729 11.38 -22.46 -13.59
CA ALA A 729 10.17 -22.30 -14.41
C ALA A 729 8.86 -22.41 -13.62
N GLY A 730 8.93 -22.81 -12.33
CA GLY A 730 7.74 -23.03 -11.48
C GLY A 730 7.21 -24.46 -11.48
N LYS A 731 7.77 -25.39 -12.29
CA LYS A 731 7.39 -26.79 -12.30
C LYS A 731 8.03 -27.53 -11.12
N THR A 732 7.28 -28.40 -10.45
CA THR A 732 7.77 -29.23 -9.34
C THR A 732 8.85 -30.20 -9.82
N ILE A 733 9.91 -30.33 -9.06
CA ILE A 733 11.00 -31.31 -9.33
C ILE A 733 10.58 -32.65 -8.75
N GLU A 734 10.67 -33.73 -9.53
CA GLU A 734 10.24 -35.08 -9.13
C GLU A 734 11.02 -35.65 -7.94
N ILE A 735 12.26 -35.21 -7.74
CA ILE A 735 13.13 -35.69 -6.68
C ILE A 735 12.89 -34.84 -5.43
N PRO A 736 12.31 -35.39 -4.34
CA PRO A 736 12.09 -34.66 -3.11
C PRO A 736 13.38 -34.51 -2.31
N ILE A 737 13.41 -33.51 -1.44
CA ILE A 737 14.41 -33.37 -0.38
C ILE A 737 13.91 -34.18 0.82
N LYS A 738 14.51 -35.34 1.05
CA LYS A 738 14.14 -36.25 2.13
C LYS A 738 14.69 -35.85 3.50
N ALA A 739 15.82 -35.15 3.49
CA ALA A 739 16.46 -34.66 4.70
C ALA A 739 15.73 -33.43 5.27
N ASN A 740 15.97 -33.16 6.53
CA ASN A 740 15.56 -31.90 7.21
C ASN A 740 16.81 -31.10 7.58
N PHE A 741 16.58 -29.88 8.07
CA PHE A 741 17.70 -28.98 8.46
C PHE A 741 18.46 -29.49 9.69
N ARG A 742 17.82 -30.24 10.60
CA ARG A 742 18.50 -30.82 11.77
C ARG A 742 19.51 -31.92 11.37
N GLU A 743 19.14 -32.76 10.43
CA GLU A 743 20.01 -33.85 9.92
C GLU A 743 21.09 -33.32 8.97
N GLY A 744 20.84 -32.16 8.36
CA GLY A 744 21.67 -31.60 7.30
C GLY A 744 21.26 -32.08 5.91
N LEU A 745 21.46 -31.22 4.90
CA LEU A 745 21.16 -31.52 3.51
C LEU A 745 22.40 -32.09 2.80
N SER A 746 22.20 -33.00 1.85
CA SER A 746 23.25 -33.39 0.92
C SER A 746 23.58 -32.24 -0.05
N VAL A 747 24.74 -32.27 -0.69
CA VAL A 747 25.18 -31.23 -1.65
C VAL A 747 24.17 -31.02 -2.77
N LEU A 748 23.62 -32.14 -3.30
CA LEU A 748 22.60 -32.08 -4.36
C LEU A 748 21.29 -31.48 -3.87
N GLU A 749 20.81 -31.87 -2.71
CA GLU A 749 19.60 -31.32 -2.07
C GLU A 749 19.76 -29.84 -1.77
N TYR A 750 20.91 -29.42 -1.28
CA TYR A 750 21.23 -28.01 -1.04
C TYR A 750 21.22 -27.20 -2.34
N PHE A 751 21.83 -27.75 -3.41
CA PHE A 751 21.85 -27.07 -4.70
C PHE A 751 20.43 -26.88 -5.29
N ILE A 752 19.59 -27.92 -5.23
CA ILE A 752 18.19 -27.84 -5.67
C ILE A 752 17.45 -26.76 -4.88
N SER A 753 17.61 -26.76 -3.57
CA SER A 753 17.02 -25.81 -2.65
C SER A 753 17.43 -24.35 -2.92
N SER A 754 18.72 -24.12 -3.21
CA SER A 754 19.25 -22.78 -3.44
C SER A 754 18.67 -22.11 -4.69
N ARG A 755 18.36 -22.88 -5.72
CA ARG A 755 17.74 -22.39 -6.96
C ARG A 755 16.33 -21.87 -6.72
N GLY A 756 15.52 -22.59 -5.95
CA GLY A 756 14.17 -22.16 -5.56
C GLY A 756 14.20 -20.90 -4.70
N ALA A 757 15.09 -20.83 -3.72
CA ALA A 757 15.27 -19.66 -2.88
C ALA A 757 15.68 -18.40 -3.68
N ARG A 758 16.63 -18.53 -4.60
CA ARG A 758 17.06 -17.43 -5.48
C ARG A 758 15.91 -16.92 -6.36
N LYS A 759 15.10 -17.83 -6.91
CA LYS A 759 13.90 -17.45 -7.67
C LYS A 759 12.94 -16.66 -6.79
N GLY A 760 12.65 -17.11 -5.58
CA GLY A 760 11.78 -16.39 -4.64
C GLY A 760 12.25 -14.96 -4.37
N LEU A 761 13.55 -14.78 -4.12
CA LEU A 761 14.14 -13.45 -3.90
C LEU A 761 14.03 -12.53 -5.14
N ALA A 762 14.29 -13.07 -6.33
CA ALA A 762 14.18 -12.31 -7.58
C ALA A 762 12.72 -11.93 -7.89
N ASP A 763 11.79 -12.87 -7.72
CA ASP A 763 10.37 -12.64 -7.94
C ASP A 763 9.82 -11.59 -6.99
N THR A 764 10.23 -11.60 -5.72
CA THR A 764 9.85 -10.57 -4.74
C THR A 764 10.25 -9.18 -5.21
N ALA A 765 11.50 -9.01 -5.65
CA ALA A 765 12.01 -7.71 -6.10
C ALA A 765 11.28 -7.18 -7.35
N LEU A 766 10.92 -8.06 -8.29
CA LEU A 766 10.25 -7.68 -9.53
C LEU A 766 8.74 -7.42 -9.33
N ARG A 767 8.05 -8.30 -8.61
CA ARG A 767 6.58 -8.23 -8.47
C ARG A 767 6.10 -7.13 -7.52
N THR A 768 6.93 -6.64 -6.61
CA THR A 768 6.60 -5.47 -5.79
C THR A 768 6.33 -4.23 -6.65
N ALA A 769 7.07 -4.06 -7.75
CA ALA A 769 6.84 -2.98 -8.71
C ALA A 769 5.49 -3.12 -9.42
N ASP A 770 5.11 -4.34 -9.82
CA ASP A 770 3.83 -4.62 -10.51
C ASP A 770 2.64 -4.36 -9.58
N SER A 771 2.72 -4.80 -8.33
CA SER A 771 1.70 -4.54 -7.31
C SER A 771 1.56 -3.04 -7.02
N GLY A 772 2.68 -2.32 -6.88
CA GLY A 772 2.67 -0.87 -6.68
C GLY A 772 2.06 -0.11 -7.88
N TYR A 773 2.34 -0.56 -9.09
CA TYR A 773 1.74 0.02 -10.31
C TYR A 773 0.24 -0.29 -10.42
N LEU A 774 -0.20 -1.49 -10.05
CA LEU A 774 -1.63 -1.83 -9.97
C LEU A 774 -2.36 -0.92 -9.00
N THR A 775 -1.83 -0.76 -7.77
CA THR A 775 -2.40 0.12 -6.75
C THR A 775 -2.55 1.54 -7.25
N ARG A 776 -1.52 2.09 -7.91
CA ARG A 776 -1.56 3.43 -8.48
C ARG A 776 -2.67 3.57 -9.52
N ARG A 777 -2.79 2.62 -10.46
CA ARG A 777 -3.86 2.65 -11.48
C ARG A 777 -5.25 2.60 -10.85
N LEU A 778 -5.43 1.76 -9.83
CA LEU A 778 -6.69 1.66 -9.09
C LEU A 778 -7.04 2.99 -8.39
N VAL A 779 -6.07 3.61 -7.72
CA VAL A 779 -6.27 4.93 -7.07
C VAL A 779 -6.61 6.00 -8.11
N ASP A 780 -5.89 6.06 -9.23
CA ASP A 780 -6.13 7.06 -10.29
C ASP A 780 -7.55 6.95 -10.89
N VAL A 781 -8.09 5.74 -11.02
CA VAL A 781 -9.45 5.51 -11.54
C VAL A 781 -10.53 5.77 -10.49
N SER A 782 -10.28 5.42 -9.24
CA SER A 782 -11.31 5.45 -8.18
C SER A 782 -11.31 6.72 -7.32
N GLN A 783 -10.38 7.65 -7.52
CA GLN A 783 -10.23 8.87 -6.69
C GLN A 783 -11.49 9.75 -6.65
N ASP A 784 -12.30 9.73 -7.70
CA ASP A 784 -13.51 10.53 -7.80
C ASP A 784 -14.73 9.90 -7.11
N VAL A 785 -14.60 8.65 -6.65
CA VAL A 785 -15.66 7.95 -5.92
C VAL A 785 -15.62 8.37 -4.45
N ILE A 786 -16.45 9.35 -4.13
CA ILE A 786 -16.58 9.98 -2.81
C ILE A 786 -18.04 9.89 -2.38
N ILE A 787 -18.30 9.80 -1.09
CA ILE A 787 -19.64 9.91 -0.54
C ILE A 787 -20.09 11.37 -0.66
N ARG A 788 -21.13 11.65 -1.47
CA ARG A 788 -21.60 13.02 -1.71
C ARG A 788 -22.97 13.29 -1.15
N GLU A 789 -23.82 12.30 -1.07
CA GLU A 789 -25.22 12.38 -0.65
C GLU A 789 -25.47 11.40 0.50
N GLU A 790 -26.41 11.71 1.36
CA GLU A 790 -26.80 10.80 2.46
C GLU A 790 -27.64 9.65 1.91
N ASP A 791 -28.62 9.94 1.02
CA ASP A 791 -29.49 8.95 0.42
C ASP A 791 -29.82 9.31 -1.03
N CYS A 792 -29.67 8.37 -1.94
CA CYS A 792 -30.06 8.53 -3.34
C CYS A 792 -31.53 8.15 -3.61
N GLY A 793 -32.26 7.63 -2.62
CA GLY A 793 -33.67 7.26 -2.71
C GLY A 793 -33.96 6.00 -3.52
N THR A 794 -32.96 5.20 -3.92
CA THR A 794 -33.20 3.96 -4.67
C THR A 794 -33.85 2.88 -3.81
N HIS A 795 -34.75 2.12 -4.41
CA HIS A 795 -35.34 0.90 -3.83
C HIS A 795 -34.73 -0.37 -4.44
N GLU A 796 -33.76 -0.21 -5.36
CA GLU A 796 -33.04 -1.35 -5.91
C GLU A 796 -31.97 -1.84 -4.96
N GLY A 797 -31.79 -3.16 -4.91
CA GLY A 797 -30.80 -3.79 -4.07
C GLY A 797 -30.39 -5.15 -4.61
N ILE A 798 -29.37 -5.73 -4.02
CA ILE A 798 -28.88 -7.07 -4.33
C ILE A 798 -29.28 -8.05 -3.22
N TRP A 799 -29.49 -9.30 -3.58
CA TRP A 799 -29.74 -10.35 -2.61
C TRP A 799 -28.46 -10.79 -1.91
N ALA A 800 -28.44 -10.69 -0.60
CA ALA A 800 -27.38 -11.19 0.25
C ALA A 800 -27.78 -12.51 0.90
N SER A 801 -26.92 -13.50 0.83
CA SER A 801 -27.05 -14.82 1.48
C SER A 801 -25.66 -15.33 1.86
N ALA A 802 -25.60 -16.47 2.56
CA ALA A 802 -24.32 -17.16 2.77
C ALA A 802 -23.73 -17.61 1.44
N VAL A 803 -22.41 -17.49 1.31
CA VAL A 803 -21.66 -17.87 0.09
C VAL A 803 -20.95 -19.19 0.33
N TYR A 804 -21.23 -20.18 -0.51
CA TYR A 804 -20.62 -21.50 -0.47
C TYR A 804 -19.73 -21.72 -1.69
N GLU A 805 -18.53 -22.22 -1.49
CA GLU A 805 -17.62 -22.65 -2.55
C GLU A 805 -17.21 -24.12 -2.31
N LYS A 806 -17.44 -24.99 -3.31
CA LYS A 806 -17.15 -26.44 -3.21
C LYS A 806 -17.74 -27.13 -1.97
N GLY A 807 -18.90 -26.64 -1.47
CA GLY A 807 -19.56 -27.18 -0.30
C GLY A 807 -19.02 -26.71 1.06
N GLN A 808 -18.06 -25.81 1.06
CA GLN A 808 -17.58 -25.13 2.27
C GLN A 808 -18.13 -23.70 2.31
N GLU A 809 -18.57 -23.27 3.47
CA GLU A 809 -19.04 -21.91 3.70
C GLU A 809 -17.82 -20.97 3.69
N VAL A 810 -17.74 -20.11 2.66
CA VAL A 810 -16.67 -19.10 2.53
C VAL A 810 -17.01 -17.82 3.27
N GLN A 811 -18.29 -17.43 3.22
CA GLN A 811 -18.78 -16.22 3.88
C GLN A 811 -20.14 -16.52 4.54
N SER A 812 -20.22 -16.25 5.83
CA SER A 812 -21.47 -16.45 6.57
C SER A 812 -22.53 -15.40 6.22
N PHE A 813 -23.79 -15.73 6.44
CA PHE A 813 -24.89 -14.80 6.24
C PHE A 813 -24.73 -13.52 7.08
N ALA A 814 -24.29 -13.66 8.33
CA ALA A 814 -24.03 -12.54 9.22
C ALA A 814 -22.99 -11.54 8.66
N VAL A 815 -21.91 -12.04 8.08
CA VAL A 815 -20.89 -11.19 7.45
C VAL A 815 -21.41 -10.52 6.18
N SER A 816 -22.27 -11.20 5.42
CA SER A 816 -22.82 -10.67 4.17
C SER A 816 -23.75 -9.47 4.37
N ILE A 817 -24.50 -9.42 5.47
CA ILE A 817 -25.50 -8.36 5.74
C ILE A 817 -25.01 -7.31 6.75
N SER A 818 -24.01 -7.62 7.56
CA SER A 818 -23.51 -6.69 8.59
C SER A 818 -23.02 -5.37 7.98
N GLY A 819 -23.45 -4.25 8.57
CA GLY A 819 -23.10 -2.91 8.14
C GLY A 819 -23.82 -2.43 6.87
N ARG A 820 -24.86 -3.12 6.42
CA ARG A 820 -25.66 -2.74 5.24
C ARG A 820 -27.06 -2.29 5.61
N PHE A 821 -27.65 -1.48 4.74
CA PHE A 821 -29.05 -1.07 4.88
C PHE A 821 -29.94 -1.94 4.00
N PRO A 822 -31.12 -2.37 4.49
CA PRO A 822 -32.11 -3.09 3.66
C PRO A 822 -32.63 -2.19 2.54
N ALA A 823 -32.84 -2.77 1.36
CA ALA A 823 -33.51 -2.08 0.24
C ALA A 823 -35.02 -2.06 0.42
N GLU A 824 -35.55 -3.05 1.11
CA GLU A 824 -36.99 -3.23 1.44
C GLU A 824 -37.11 -3.55 2.93
N PRO A 825 -38.25 -3.18 3.58
CA PRO A 825 -38.46 -3.55 4.97
C PRO A 825 -38.48 -5.08 5.14
N ILE A 826 -37.71 -5.57 6.09
CA ILE A 826 -37.64 -7.02 6.38
C ILE A 826 -38.81 -7.39 7.24
N THR A 827 -39.68 -8.25 6.75
CA THR A 827 -40.87 -8.74 7.43
C THR A 827 -40.68 -10.18 7.90
N ASP A 828 -41.26 -10.50 9.04
CA ASP A 828 -41.32 -11.86 9.55
C ASP A 828 -42.20 -12.72 8.63
N PRO A 829 -41.76 -13.87 8.14
CA PRO A 829 -42.54 -14.73 7.27
C PRO A 829 -43.76 -15.36 7.98
N GLU A 830 -43.75 -15.48 9.33
CA GLU A 830 -44.83 -16.08 10.08
C GLU A 830 -45.88 -15.05 10.57
N THR A 831 -45.42 -13.90 11.09
CA THR A 831 -46.30 -12.89 11.67
C THR A 831 -46.64 -11.73 10.74
N GLY A 832 -45.85 -11.49 9.69
CA GLY A 832 -46.01 -10.35 8.79
C GLY A 832 -45.63 -9.01 9.40
N GLU A 833 -45.08 -8.99 10.62
CA GLU A 833 -44.57 -7.77 11.25
C GLU A 833 -43.24 -7.34 10.64
N VAL A 834 -43.01 -6.01 10.56
CA VAL A 834 -41.75 -5.47 10.11
C VAL A 834 -40.71 -5.60 11.23
N LEU A 835 -39.70 -6.45 11.01
CA LEU A 835 -38.58 -6.64 11.93
C LEU A 835 -37.59 -5.48 11.86
N PHE A 836 -37.15 -5.13 10.65
CA PHE A 836 -36.21 -4.05 10.40
C PHE A 836 -36.66 -3.19 9.23
N GLY A 837 -36.67 -1.88 9.45
CA GLY A 837 -36.96 -0.89 8.39
C GLY A 837 -35.76 -0.53 7.54
N CYS A 838 -35.96 0.17 6.42
CA CYS A 838 -34.89 0.60 5.50
C CYS A 838 -33.90 1.61 6.11
N GLU A 839 -34.24 2.24 7.23
CA GLU A 839 -33.38 3.19 7.95
C GLU A 839 -32.43 2.52 8.95
N HIS A 840 -32.66 1.26 9.26
CA HIS A 840 -31.87 0.50 10.23
C HIS A 840 -30.68 -0.15 9.55
N MET A 841 -29.47 0.12 10.06
CA MET A 841 -28.25 -0.54 9.62
C MET A 841 -28.13 -1.90 10.32
N LEU A 842 -28.13 -2.98 9.55
CA LEU A 842 -28.07 -4.34 10.06
C LEU A 842 -26.72 -4.64 10.73
N ASN A 843 -26.79 -5.23 11.93
CA ASN A 843 -25.63 -5.67 12.70
C ASN A 843 -25.53 -7.20 12.72
N ALA A 844 -24.44 -7.72 13.29
CA ALA A 844 -24.26 -9.17 13.44
C ALA A 844 -25.29 -9.82 14.38
N GLU A 845 -25.78 -9.10 15.39
CA GLU A 845 -26.86 -9.54 16.28
C GLU A 845 -28.20 -9.66 15.55
N ASP A 846 -28.49 -8.67 14.66
CA ASP A 846 -29.68 -8.69 13.81
C ASP A 846 -29.68 -9.89 12.88
N ALA A 847 -28.50 -10.27 12.37
CA ALA A 847 -28.33 -11.47 11.56
C ALA A 847 -28.69 -12.75 12.31
N ALA A 848 -28.33 -12.84 13.58
CA ALA A 848 -28.72 -13.98 14.42
C ALA A 848 -30.24 -14.04 14.64
N VAL A 849 -30.91 -12.90 14.83
CA VAL A 849 -32.37 -12.80 14.93
C VAL A 849 -33.04 -13.24 13.64
N LEU A 850 -32.51 -12.79 12.48
CA LEU A 850 -33.04 -13.18 11.15
C LEU A 850 -32.86 -14.68 10.88
N SER A 851 -31.71 -15.24 11.21
CA SER A 851 -31.44 -16.68 11.06
C SER A 851 -32.33 -17.52 11.97
N ALA A 852 -32.57 -17.07 13.21
CA ALA A 852 -33.50 -17.75 14.15
C ALA A 852 -34.94 -17.78 13.64
N ARG A 853 -35.33 -16.82 12.78
CA ARG A 853 -36.63 -16.72 12.11
C ARG A 853 -36.68 -17.39 10.72
N GLY A 854 -35.63 -18.11 10.34
CA GLY A 854 -35.57 -18.83 9.07
C GLY A 854 -35.35 -17.94 7.83
N ILE A 855 -34.92 -16.69 8.02
CA ILE A 855 -34.61 -15.77 6.91
C ILE A 855 -33.14 -15.93 6.52
N GLU A 856 -32.89 -16.59 5.40
CA GLU A 856 -31.54 -16.86 4.88
C GLU A 856 -31.10 -15.90 3.76
N ARG A 857 -32.01 -15.07 3.26
CA ARG A 857 -31.76 -14.12 2.17
C ARG A 857 -32.43 -12.79 2.44
N VAL A 858 -31.68 -11.71 2.31
CA VAL A 858 -32.15 -10.33 2.51
C VAL A 858 -31.75 -9.47 1.30
N ARG A 859 -32.63 -8.57 0.88
CA ARG A 859 -32.32 -7.60 -0.17
C ARG A 859 -31.70 -6.37 0.45
N ILE A 860 -30.39 -6.17 0.20
CA ILE A 860 -29.59 -5.08 0.75
C ILE A 860 -29.26 -4.03 -0.30
N ARG A 861 -29.11 -2.78 0.11
CA ARG A 861 -28.60 -1.70 -0.74
C ARG A 861 -27.13 -1.93 -1.07
N SER A 862 -26.74 -1.59 -2.30
CA SER A 862 -25.37 -1.79 -2.78
C SER A 862 -24.87 -0.56 -3.54
N VAL A 863 -23.55 -0.40 -3.56
CA VAL A 863 -22.86 0.59 -4.40
C VAL A 863 -23.15 0.36 -5.90
N LEU A 864 -23.40 -0.90 -6.30
CA LEU A 864 -23.66 -1.28 -7.71
C LEU A 864 -25.03 -0.80 -8.21
N THR A 865 -25.98 -0.59 -7.32
CA THR A 865 -27.35 -0.13 -7.63
C THR A 865 -27.61 1.32 -7.19
N CYS A 866 -26.56 2.06 -6.83
CA CYS A 866 -26.68 3.43 -6.39
C CYS A 866 -27.01 4.37 -7.57
N GLU A 867 -28.03 5.21 -7.42
CA GLU A 867 -28.50 6.18 -8.42
C GLU A 867 -27.95 7.60 -8.23
N ALA A 868 -26.96 7.78 -7.35
CA ALA A 868 -26.30 9.07 -7.16
C ALA A 868 -25.70 9.58 -8.47
N ARG A 869 -25.84 10.87 -8.79
CA ARG A 869 -25.32 11.49 -10.02
C ARG A 869 -23.81 11.41 -10.15
N SER A 870 -23.11 11.50 -9.04
CA SER A 870 -21.65 11.36 -8.98
C SER A 870 -21.21 10.82 -7.62
N GLY A 871 -20.25 9.90 -7.60
CA GLY A 871 -19.84 9.23 -6.36
C GLY A 871 -20.88 8.18 -5.93
N VAL A 872 -21.06 8.02 -4.63
CA VAL A 872 -21.97 7.07 -4.00
C VAL A 872 -22.68 7.74 -2.82
N CYS A 873 -23.90 7.33 -2.49
CA CYS A 873 -24.58 7.81 -1.28
C CYS A 873 -24.21 6.98 -0.04
N ALA A 874 -24.37 7.57 1.14
CA ALA A 874 -23.99 6.96 2.41
C ALA A 874 -24.76 5.66 2.70
N LYS A 875 -26.07 5.61 2.47
CA LYS A 875 -26.89 4.41 2.71
C LYS A 875 -26.55 3.25 1.78
N CYS A 876 -26.21 3.51 0.51
CA CYS A 876 -25.79 2.43 -0.41
C CYS A 876 -24.39 1.90 -0.07
N TYR A 877 -23.51 2.72 0.49
CA TYR A 877 -22.22 2.27 0.96
C TYR A 877 -22.30 1.52 2.28
N GLY A 878 -23.04 2.05 3.26
CA GLY A 878 -23.28 1.44 4.57
C GLY A 878 -22.26 1.87 5.62
N ILE A 879 -21.68 0.90 6.33
CA ILE A 879 -20.77 1.13 7.45
C ILE A 879 -19.38 1.61 7.01
N ASN A 880 -18.82 2.54 7.77
CA ASN A 880 -17.38 2.84 7.73
C ASN A 880 -16.64 1.83 8.63
N LEU A 881 -16.00 0.85 8.04
CA LEU A 881 -15.32 -0.25 8.74
C LEU A 881 -14.19 0.22 9.68
N ALA A 882 -13.63 1.39 9.44
CA ALA A 882 -12.56 1.91 10.29
C ALA A 882 -13.05 2.48 11.63
N VAL A 883 -14.33 2.86 11.70
CA VAL A 883 -14.93 3.50 12.89
C VAL A 883 -16.08 2.66 13.46
N GLY A 884 -16.67 1.78 12.65
CA GLY A 884 -17.82 0.97 13.05
C GLY A 884 -19.16 1.72 13.06
N GLN A 885 -19.23 2.89 12.41
CA GLN A 885 -20.42 3.73 12.32
C GLN A 885 -20.82 3.95 10.86
N PRO A 886 -22.03 4.40 10.56
CA PRO A 886 -22.43 4.78 9.20
C PRO A 886 -21.44 5.78 8.60
N VAL A 887 -21.16 5.66 7.30
CA VAL A 887 -20.22 6.54 6.61
C VAL A 887 -20.73 7.97 6.53
N ASN A 888 -19.85 8.94 6.74
CA ASN A 888 -20.18 10.34 6.63
C ASN A 888 -19.99 10.87 5.19
N PRO A 889 -20.76 11.87 4.76
CA PRO A 889 -20.50 12.57 3.50
C PRO A 889 -19.07 13.16 3.47
N GLY A 890 -18.41 13.05 2.31
CA GLY A 890 -17.03 13.50 2.12
C GLY A 890 -15.97 12.43 2.24
N GLU A 891 -16.29 11.22 2.67
CA GLU A 891 -15.32 10.10 2.77
C GLU A 891 -14.91 9.63 1.37
N ALA A 892 -13.58 9.50 1.14
CA ALA A 892 -13.00 9.06 -0.13
C ALA A 892 -12.96 7.51 -0.21
N VAL A 893 -14.12 6.90 -0.34
CA VAL A 893 -14.28 5.43 -0.32
C VAL A 893 -13.58 4.71 -1.47
N GLY A 894 -13.47 5.36 -2.64
CA GLY A 894 -12.75 4.79 -3.79
C GLY A 894 -11.26 4.63 -3.53
N VAL A 895 -10.62 5.61 -2.91
CA VAL A 895 -9.20 5.55 -2.54
C VAL A 895 -8.98 4.50 -1.46
N ILE A 896 -9.87 4.40 -0.46
CA ILE A 896 -9.83 3.38 0.58
C ILE A 896 -9.90 1.98 -0.05
N ALA A 897 -10.83 1.75 -0.96
CA ALA A 897 -10.96 0.47 -1.67
C ALA A 897 -9.71 0.12 -2.48
N ALA A 898 -9.15 1.07 -3.24
CA ALA A 898 -7.94 0.86 -4.03
C ALA A 898 -6.73 0.51 -3.16
N GLN A 899 -6.55 1.20 -2.05
CA GLN A 899 -5.48 0.92 -1.09
C GLN A 899 -5.68 -0.43 -0.38
N SER A 900 -6.92 -0.78 -0.06
CA SER A 900 -7.28 -2.06 0.57
C SER A 900 -7.02 -3.27 -0.34
N ILE A 901 -7.11 -3.09 -1.67
CA ILE A 901 -6.74 -4.11 -2.66
C ILE A 901 -5.22 -4.17 -2.86
N GLY A 902 -4.57 -3.03 -2.91
CA GLY A 902 -3.15 -2.92 -3.24
C GLY A 902 -2.20 -3.29 -2.10
N GLU A 903 -2.54 -2.98 -0.87
CA GLU A 903 -1.71 -3.26 0.30
C GLU A 903 -1.43 -4.75 0.48
N PRO A 904 -2.45 -5.64 0.54
CA PRO A 904 -2.21 -7.08 0.65
C PRO A 904 -1.40 -7.64 -0.51
N GLY A 905 -1.64 -7.16 -1.74
CA GLY A 905 -0.88 -7.57 -2.91
C GLY A 905 0.61 -7.29 -2.77
N THR A 906 0.97 -6.12 -2.26
CA THR A 906 2.37 -5.76 -2.01
C THR A 906 2.97 -6.57 -0.86
N GLN A 907 2.25 -6.79 0.24
CA GLN A 907 2.73 -7.61 1.36
C GLN A 907 2.91 -9.08 0.99
N LEU A 908 1.99 -9.66 0.22
CA LEU A 908 2.12 -11.04 -0.27
C LEU A 908 3.33 -11.21 -1.17
N THR A 909 3.59 -10.26 -2.08
CA THR A 909 4.79 -10.29 -2.91
C THR A 909 6.07 -10.17 -2.09
N MET A 910 6.08 -9.35 -1.04
CA MET A 910 7.24 -9.20 -0.14
C MET A 910 7.49 -10.45 0.73
N ARG A 911 6.47 -11.26 1.00
CA ARG A 911 6.58 -12.45 1.86
C ARG A 911 6.87 -13.75 1.10
N THR A 912 6.85 -13.77 -0.23
CA THR A 912 7.08 -14.98 -1.03
C THR A 912 8.44 -15.65 -0.80
N PHE A 913 9.46 -14.90 -0.38
CA PHE A 913 10.77 -15.45 -0.07
C PHE A 913 10.80 -16.37 1.18
N HIS A 914 9.83 -16.23 2.09
CA HIS A 914 9.74 -17.06 3.29
C HIS A 914 9.35 -18.52 3.00
N THR A 915 8.78 -18.81 1.83
CA THR A 915 8.42 -20.18 1.44
C THR A 915 9.63 -21.04 1.07
N GLY A 916 10.80 -20.43 0.84
CA GLY A 916 12.05 -21.11 0.56
C GLY A 916 12.08 -21.92 -0.75
N GLY A 917 11.16 -21.64 -1.68
CA GLY A 917 11.09 -22.34 -2.98
C GLY A 917 10.42 -23.72 -2.95
N ILE A 918 9.72 -24.07 -1.89
CA ILE A 918 8.91 -25.29 -1.81
C ILE A 918 7.79 -25.18 -2.85
N ALA A 919 7.48 -26.31 -3.50
CA ALA A 919 6.37 -26.39 -4.44
C ALA A 919 5.05 -26.14 -3.71
N GLY A 920 4.25 -25.25 -4.23
CA GLY A 920 2.94 -24.85 -3.71
C GLY A 920 2.30 -23.82 -4.62
N ASP A 921 1.07 -23.46 -4.33
CA ASP A 921 0.35 -22.45 -5.10
C ASP A 921 1.06 -21.09 -4.99
N ASP A 922 1.39 -20.51 -6.13
CA ASP A 922 2.00 -19.18 -6.19
C ASP A 922 0.91 -18.12 -6.00
N ILE A 923 0.80 -17.61 -4.79
CA ILE A 923 -0.20 -16.61 -4.37
C ILE A 923 -0.12 -15.31 -5.20
N THR A 924 0.99 -15.12 -5.91
CA THR A 924 1.21 -13.93 -6.75
C THR A 924 0.84 -14.14 -8.22
N GLN A 925 0.40 -15.34 -8.61
CA GLN A 925 -0.18 -15.61 -9.91
C GLN A 925 -1.54 -14.92 -10.02
N GLY A 926 -1.68 -14.01 -10.94
CA GLY A 926 -2.93 -13.24 -11.12
C GLY A 926 -2.73 -11.73 -11.01
N LEU A 927 -1.56 -11.27 -10.58
CA LEU A 927 -1.24 -9.85 -10.71
C LEU A 927 -1.11 -9.50 -12.20
N PRO A 928 -1.90 -8.54 -12.71
CA PRO A 928 -1.81 -8.14 -14.11
C PRO A 928 -0.45 -7.51 -14.40
N ARG A 929 0.19 -7.98 -15.46
CA ARG A 929 1.48 -7.46 -15.95
C ARG A 929 1.33 -6.08 -16.59
#